data_99a470fb54453790798bf9caaf2fc1d6
#
_entry.id   99a470fb54453790798bf9caaf2fc1d6
#
_cell.length_a   1.000
_cell.length_b   1.000
_cell.length_c   1.000
_cell.angle_alpha   90.00
_cell.angle_beta   90.00
_cell.angle_gamma   90.00
#
_symmetry.space_group_name_H-M   'P 1'
#
loop_
_entity.id
_entity.type
_entity.pdbx_description
1 polymer ?
#
loop_
_entity_poly.entity_id
_entity_poly.type
_entity_poly.pdbx_seq_one_letter_code
_entity_poly.pdbx_strand_id
1 'polypeptide(L)'
;MGENETRFLSLSGQGFQLIRGTVMAEKKEFIRIRGARENNLKALNVDIPRNQFVVFTGLSGSGKSSLAFDTIYAEGQRRYMESLSSYARQFLGQMEKPNVDSIEGLPPAISIDQKSTNRNPRSTVGTVTEIYDYFRLLYARIGIPHCPKCGKVISRQSVDQMVDLIMALPERTKIQLLAPVVRGRKGRHEKVLEQAKRSGYVRVMIDGSQYELSEEITLDKNLKHNISIIVDRLVVKPDIEKRLTDSVENVLDLADGLLVVDTMDGNQLNFSQSFSCPDCGISMEEIEPRSFSFNNPFGACPSCAGLGYKMEFDEDLMIPDKTVSIADGAITVLGWQSCTDKSSYTRAILDALAEEYDFSLSTPFCEYPKKIHDILIYGTNGKSVKVHYRGQRGVGVYDVAFEGLIKNVERRYRETGSDSTKQEYETFMRVTPCQACHGQRLKPTSLGVTVGDKNIFEVTSLSIDNLQKFMQNLELSEQQLLIGKQILKEIRARVSFLADVGLNYLTLARGTASLSGGEAQRIRLATQIGSGLVGVAYILDEPSIGLHQRDNDKLLATLKHLRDLGNSLIVVEHDEDTMRAADCVVDIGPGAGEHGGELVAIGTAEDLMKNPNSITGKYLSGELKIPVPSERRKPTGWLKVVGAKEHNLKNINVNFPLGVMTCVTGVSGSGKSSLVNEILYKRLARDLNRARTIPGAHKDIIGMEQLDKVIDIDQSPIGRTPRSNPATYTGLFDQIRDLFAATQDAKARGYKKGRFSFNVKGGRCEACGGDGILKIEMHFLPDVYVPCEVCHGKRYNRETLEVKYKGKSIYDVLNMTVEEALEFFRPVPSIFRKLQTLYDVGLSYIRLGQPSTTLSGGEAQRIKLAAELSRRGTGKTIYILDEPTTGLHFADVHKLVEILHRLSEGGNTVVVIEHNLDVIKTADYIIDIGPEGGDGGGTVIACGTPEEVAKSPVSYTGKYVEKYL
;
A
#
# COMPACT_ATOMS: atom_id res chain seq x y z
N MET A 1 -40.39 -22.26 8.90
CA MET A 1 -41.74 -22.30 8.33
C MET A 1 -42.50 -21.11 8.91
N GLY A 2 -42.76 -20.08 8.14
CA GLY A 2 -43.50 -18.89 8.51
C GLY A 2 -43.88 -18.18 7.22
N GLU A 3 -45.08 -18.43 6.74
CA GLU A 3 -45.63 -17.79 5.54
C GLU A 3 -46.02 -16.34 5.88
N ASN A 4 -45.48 -15.39 5.15
CA ASN A 4 -45.94 -13.99 5.19
C ASN A 4 -47.03 -13.78 4.14
N GLU A 5 -48.26 -13.72 4.58
CA GLU A 5 -49.41 -13.24 3.79
C GLU A 5 -49.43 -11.72 3.76
N THR A 6 -49.29 -11.10 2.59
CA THR A 6 -49.57 -9.67 2.37
C THR A 6 -50.97 -9.50 1.83
N ARG A 7 -51.89 -8.86 2.57
CA ARG A 7 -53.25 -8.53 2.18
C ARG A 7 -53.30 -7.16 1.48
N PHE A 8 -53.83 -7.12 0.28
CA PHE A 8 -54.21 -5.87 -0.37
C PHE A 8 -55.73 -5.70 -0.33
N LEU A 9 -56.20 -4.54 0.13
CA LEU A 9 -57.61 -4.14 0.12
C LEU A 9 -57.88 -3.23 -1.07
N SER A 10 -58.84 -3.60 -1.97
CA SER A 10 -59.36 -2.72 -3.00
C SER A 10 -60.81 -2.29 -2.63
N LEU A 11 -61.05 -0.99 -2.66
CA LEU A 11 -62.39 -0.39 -2.42
C LEU A 11 -63.16 -0.29 -3.76
N SER A 12 -64.07 -1.21 -4.02
CA SER A 12 -65.25 -0.98 -4.86
C SER A 12 -66.37 -1.88 -4.37
N GLY A 13 -67.49 -1.26 -4.08
CA GLY A 13 -68.59 -1.86 -3.33
C GLY A 13 -69.39 -2.91 -4.07
N GLN A 14 -68.96 -4.12 -4.05
CA GLN A 14 -69.73 -5.37 -4.14
C GLN A 14 -68.76 -6.56 -3.99
N GLY A 15 -68.88 -7.32 -2.90
CA GLY A 15 -68.41 -8.68 -2.72
C GLY A 15 -66.90 -8.92 -2.70
N PHE A 16 -66.34 -9.24 -1.52
CA PHE A 16 -64.96 -9.68 -1.37
C PHE A 16 -64.75 -11.06 -2.01
N GLN A 17 -63.96 -11.13 -3.09
CA GLN A 17 -63.32 -12.37 -3.56
C GLN A 17 -61.81 -12.32 -3.24
N LEU A 18 -61.37 -13.33 -2.46
CA LEU A 18 -59.92 -13.54 -2.21
C LEU A 18 -59.27 -14.12 -3.48
N ILE A 19 -58.44 -13.31 -4.13
CA ILE A 19 -57.57 -13.81 -5.17
C ILE A 19 -56.22 -14.24 -4.50
N ARG A 20 -56.02 -15.54 -4.39
CA ARG A 20 -54.73 -16.13 -4.06
C ARG A 20 -53.86 -16.11 -5.34
N GLY A 21 -52.94 -15.16 -5.42
CA GLY A 21 -51.90 -15.15 -6.43
C GLY A 21 -50.59 -15.48 -5.79
N THR A 22 -50.17 -16.75 -5.84
CA THR A 22 -48.82 -17.16 -5.53
C THR A 22 -47.98 -16.85 -6.76
N VAL A 23 -47.27 -15.71 -6.77
CA VAL A 23 -46.20 -15.48 -7.72
C VAL A 23 -44.99 -16.25 -7.19
N MET A 24 -44.89 -17.53 -7.58
CA MET A 24 -43.60 -18.20 -7.51
C MET A 24 -42.67 -17.50 -8.53
N ALA A 25 -41.76 -16.66 -8.08
CA ALA A 25 -40.61 -16.28 -8.87
C ALA A 25 -39.89 -17.61 -9.23
N GLU A 26 -39.91 -18.00 -10.50
CA GLU A 26 -39.06 -19.10 -11.00
C GLU A 26 -37.62 -18.83 -10.49
N LYS A 27 -37.11 -19.68 -9.63
CA LYS A 27 -35.69 -19.66 -9.24
C LYS A 27 -34.89 -19.90 -10.51
N LYS A 28 -34.34 -18.84 -11.10
CA LYS A 28 -33.42 -18.97 -12.24
C LYS A 28 -32.17 -19.71 -11.72
N GLU A 29 -32.00 -20.95 -12.13
CA GLU A 29 -30.91 -21.82 -11.66
C GLU A 29 -29.56 -21.46 -12.31
N PHE A 30 -29.58 -20.72 -13.44
CA PHE A 30 -28.39 -20.40 -14.24
C PHE A 30 -28.30 -18.91 -14.56
N ILE A 31 -27.06 -18.42 -14.65
CA ILE A 31 -26.71 -17.18 -15.37
C ILE A 31 -26.47 -17.59 -16.83
N ARG A 32 -27.36 -17.20 -17.73
CA ARG A 32 -27.30 -17.57 -19.15
C ARG A 32 -26.71 -16.45 -19.97
N ILE A 33 -25.55 -16.66 -20.57
CA ILE A 33 -24.85 -15.70 -21.41
C ILE A 33 -24.94 -16.16 -22.84
N ARG A 34 -25.30 -15.24 -23.75
CA ARG A 34 -25.42 -15.50 -25.18
C ARG A 34 -24.67 -14.45 -25.96
N GLY A 35 -23.82 -14.91 -26.88
CA GLY A 35 -23.11 -14.08 -27.83
C GLY A 35 -22.13 -13.11 -27.22
N ALA A 36 -21.36 -13.47 -26.20
CA ALA A 36 -20.33 -12.61 -25.64
C ALA A 36 -19.17 -12.40 -26.63
N ARG A 37 -18.84 -11.12 -26.94
CA ARG A 37 -17.83 -10.72 -27.97
C ARG A 37 -16.83 -9.69 -27.44
N GLU A 38 -16.73 -9.51 -26.12
CA GLU A 38 -15.73 -8.60 -25.58
C GLU A 38 -14.30 -9.09 -25.86
N ASN A 39 -13.44 -8.17 -26.26
CA ASN A 39 -12.03 -8.41 -26.58
C ASN A 39 -11.86 -9.58 -27.60
N ASN A 40 -11.36 -10.73 -27.12
CA ASN A 40 -11.10 -11.90 -27.97
C ASN A 40 -12.19 -12.98 -27.91
N LEU A 41 -13.33 -12.74 -27.22
CA LEU A 41 -14.43 -13.70 -27.13
C LEU A 41 -15.14 -13.86 -28.49
N LYS A 42 -15.36 -15.12 -28.89
CA LYS A 42 -15.94 -15.50 -30.21
C LYS A 42 -17.43 -15.83 -30.10
N ALA A 43 -18.27 -14.83 -29.78
CA ALA A 43 -19.71 -15.01 -29.59
C ALA A 43 -20.05 -16.17 -28.63
N LEU A 44 -19.33 -16.19 -27.50
CA LEU A 44 -19.37 -17.29 -26.54
C LEU A 44 -20.73 -17.41 -25.88
N ASN A 45 -21.23 -18.65 -25.81
CA ASN A 45 -22.47 -19.01 -25.13
C ASN A 45 -22.13 -19.92 -23.94
N VAL A 46 -22.59 -19.56 -22.73
CA VAL A 46 -22.35 -20.36 -21.54
C VAL A 46 -23.48 -20.21 -20.54
N ASP A 47 -23.82 -21.30 -19.85
CA ASP A 47 -24.79 -21.37 -18.76
C ASP A 47 -24.06 -21.67 -17.46
N ILE A 48 -23.94 -20.66 -16.59
CA ILE A 48 -23.19 -20.72 -15.33
C ILE A 48 -24.19 -21.01 -14.20
N PRO A 49 -24.00 -22.05 -13.41
CA PRO A 49 -24.90 -22.38 -12.30
C PRO A 49 -24.83 -21.30 -11.21
N ARG A 50 -26.01 -20.94 -10.65
CA ARG A 50 -26.11 -19.97 -9.54
C ARG A 50 -25.93 -20.66 -8.19
N ASN A 51 -25.52 -19.88 -7.20
CA ASN A 51 -25.30 -20.32 -5.82
C ASN A 51 -24.29 -21.49 -5.72
N GLN A 52 -23.33 -21.48 -6.63
CA GLN A 52 -22.23 -22.43 -6.70
C GLN A 52 -20.89 -21.69 -6.76
N PHE A 53 -19.84 -22.43 -6.46
CA PHE A 53 -18.45 -21.99 -6.61
C PHE A 53 -17.96 -22.41 -8.00
N VAL A 54 -17.88 -21.46 -8.92
CA VAL A 54 -17.50 -21.65 -10.32
C VAL A 54 -16.12 -21.08 -10.58
N VAL A 55 -15.23 -21.86 -11.18
CA VAL A 55 -13.87 -21.44 -11.54
C VAL A 55 -13.77 -21.28 -13.06
N PHE A 56 -13.25 -20.12 -13.50
CA PHE A 56 -12.87 -19.87 -14.88
C PHE A 56 -11.37 -20.11 -15.04
N THR A 57 -11.01 -21.05 -15.92
CA THR A 57 -9.62 -21.43 -16.17
C THR A 57 -9.29 -21.41 -17.67
N GLY A 58 -8.03 -21.65 -18.02
CA GLY A 58 -7.49 -21.63 -19.39
C GLY A 58 -6.19 -20.86 -19.49
N LEU A 59 -5.55 -20.85 -20.66
CA LEU A 59 -4.27 -20.19 -20.90
C LEU A 59 -4.30 -18.69 -20.59
N SER A 60 -3.14 -18.09 -20.28
CA SER A 60 -3.03 -16.64 -20.16
C SER A 60 -3.41 -15.97 -21.50
N GLY A 61 -4.32 -14.96 -21.45
CA GLY A 61 -4.85 -14.32 -22.64
C GLY A 61 -5.94 -15.10 -23.38
N SER A 62 -6.51 -16.19 -22.83
CA SER A 62 -7.58 -16.96 -23.48
C SER A 62 -8.96 -16.30 -23.45
N GLY A 63 -9.17 -15.23 -22.65
CA GLY A 63 -10.45 -14.51 -22.57
C GLY A 63 -11.21 -14.67 -21.24
N LYS A 64 -10.63 -15.33 -20.25
CA LYS A 64 -11.24 -15.53 -18.91
C LYS A 64 -11.69 -14.22 -18.26
N SER A 65 -10.76 -13.27 -18.13
CA SER A 65 -11.03 -11.97 -17.52
C SER A 65 -12.01 -11.15 -18.36
N SER A 66 -11.97 -11.27 -19.69
CA SER A 66 -12.95 -10.64 -20.60
C SER A 66 -14.37 -11.15 -20.34
N LEU A 67 -14.55 -12.45 -20.09
CA LEU A 67 -15.85 -13.00 -19.73
C LEU A 67 -16.28 -12.60 -18.31
N ALA A 68 -15.38 -12.73 -17.32
CA ALA A 68 -15.70 -12.50 -15.92
C ALA A 68 -15.92 -11.00 -15.61
N PHE A 69 -14.98 -10.14 -16.00
CA PHE A 69 -14.99 -8.72 -15.62
C PHE A 69 -15.60 -7.82 -16.71
N ASP A 70 -15.13 -7.93 -17.97
CA ASP A 70 -15.57 -7.02 -19.03
C ASP A 70 -16.98 -7.37 -19.54
N THR A 71 -17.48 -8.58 -19.29
CA THR A 71 -18.82 -9.01 -19.68
C THR A 71 -19.78 -9.13 -18.50
N ILE A 72 -19.54 -10.10 -17.58
CA ILE A 72 -20.49 -10.42 -16.50
C ILE A 72 -20.56 -9.31 -15.45
N TYR A 73 -19.41 -8.90 -14.92
CA TYR A 73 -19.37 -7.84 -13.93
C TYR A 73 -19.82 -6.49 -14.50
N ALA A 74 -19.33 -6.13 -15.69
CA ALA A 74 -19.68 -4.88 -16.34
C ALA A 74 -21.20 -4.75 -16.56
N GLU A 75 -21.87 -5.82 -17.02
CA GLU A 75 -23.34 -5.85 -17.17
C GLU A 75 -24.05 -5.80 -15.81
N GLY A 76 -23.57 -6.53 -14.81
CA GLY A 76 -24.13 -6.48 -13.45
C GLY A 76 -24.06 -5.08 -12.84
N GLN A 77 -22.93 -4.41 -12.99
CA GLN A 77 -22.72 -3.05 -12.53
C GLN A 77 -23.58 -2.05 -13.32
N ARG A 78 -23.65 -2.20 -14.64
CA ARG A 78 -24.51 -1.36 -15.51
C ARG A 78 -25.97 -1.42 -15.05
N ARG A 79 -26.52 -2.63 -14.83
CA ARG A 79 -27.90 -2.82 -14.33
C ARG A 79 -28.12 -2.20 -12.96
N TYR A 80 -27.15 -2.33 -12.07
CA TYR A 80 -27.21 -1.71 -10.76
C TYR A 80 -27.26 -0.18 -10.88
N MET A 81 -26.39 0.40 -11.72
CA MET A 81 -26.34 1.83 -11.99
C MET A 81 -27.65 2.35 -12.62
N GLU A 82 -28.25 1.59 -13.52
CA GLU A 82 -29.56 1.94 -14.13
C GLU A 82 -30.71 1.95 -13.11
N SER A 83 -30.59 1.17 -12.04
CA SER A 83 -31.58 1.15 -10.96
C SER A 83 -31.49 2.38 -10.03
N LEU A 84 -30.41 3.14 -10.08
CA LEU A 84 -30.22 4.34 -9.26
C LEU A 84 -30.99 5.54 -9.81
N SER A 85 -31.20 6.55 -8.96
CA SER A 85 -31.86 7.80 -9.36
C SER A 85 -31.10 8.52 -10.50
N SER A 86 -31.84 9.31 -11.31
CA SER A 86 -31.21 10.10 -12.39
C SER A 86 -30.11 11.04 -11.88
N TYR A 87 -30.28 11.57 -10.67
CA TYR A 87 -29.27 12.41 -10.02
C TYR A 87 -27.97 11.62 -9.72
N ALA A 88 -28.09 10.44 -9.12
CA ALA A 88 -26.91 9.60 -8.82
C ALA A 88 -26.19 9.17 -10.12
N ARG A 89 -26.93 8.86 -11.20
CA ARG A 89 -26.35 8.51 -12.52
C ARG A 89 -25.55 9.64 -13.15
N GLN A 90 -25.92 10.91 -12.94
CA GLN A 90 -25.14 12.05 -13.43
C GLN A 90 -23.73 12.14 -12.82
N PHE A 91 -23.58 11.73 -11.56
CA PHE A 91 -22.28 11.73 -10.88
C PHE A 91 -21.42 10.49 -11.17
N LEU A 92 -22.03 9.35 -11.41
CA LEU A 92 -21.35 8.08 -11.58
C LEU A 92 -20.97 7.75 -13.03
N GLY A 93 -21.49 8.53 -13.99
CA GLY A 93 -21.29 8.34 -15.41
C GLY A 93 -22.18 7.24 -16.02
N GLN A 94 -22.32 7.22 -17.35
CA GLN A 94 -22.92 6.11 -18.07
C GLN A 94 -21.88 5.04 -18.34
N MET A 95 -22.15 3.81 -17.94
CA MET A 95 -21.33 2.66 -18.32
C MET A 95 -21.76 2.16 -19.70
N GLU A 96 -20.81 1.90 -20.57
CA GLU A 96 -21.07 1.29 -21.86
C GLU A 96 -21.63 -0.13 -21.66
N LYS A 97 -22.58 -0.51 -22.53
CA LYS A 97 -23.11 -1.87 -22.54
C LYS A 97 -22.02 -2.81 -23.09
N PRO A 98 -21.66 -3.88 -22.38
CA PRO A 98 -20.73 -4.86 -22.91
C PRO A 98 -21.27 -5.48 -24.21
N ASN A 99 -20.35 -5.88 -25.08
CA ASN A 99 -20.68 -6.49 -26.37
C ASN A 99 -21.16 -7.94 -26.17
N VAL A 100 -22.42 -8.06 -25.81
CA VAL A 100 -23.11 -9.34 -25.54
C VAL A 100 -24.55 -9.25 -26.03
N ASP A 101 -25.06 -10.34 -26.59
CA ASP A 101 -26.45 -10.37 -27.08
C ASP A 101 -27.44 -10.33 -25.91
N SER A 102 -27.29 -11.21 -24.92
CA SER A 102 -28.07 -11.21 -23.69
C SER A 102 -27.38 -11.87 -22.49
N ILE A 103 -27.70 -11.39 -21.28
CA ILE A 103 -27.37 -12.07 -20.01
C ILE A 103 -28.63 -12.14 -19.17
N GLU A 104 -29.06 -13.36 -18.88
CA GLU A 104 -30.23 -13.63 -18.05
C GLU A 104 -29.82 -14.22 -16.70
N GLY A 105 -30.65 -14.03 -15.65
CA GLY A 105 -30.44 -14.61 -14.33
C GLY A 105 -29.30 -14.02 -13.52
N LEU A 106 -28.65 -12.94 -13.98
CA LEU A 106 -27.53 -12.28 -13.29
C LEU A 106 -28.02 -11.58 -12.00
N PRO A 107 -27.52 -11.97 -10.82
CA PRO A 107 -27.76 -11.23 -9.58
C PRO A 107 -26.89 -9.96 -9.50
N PRO A 108 -27.06 -9.09 -8.49
CA PRO A 108 -26.14 -8.01 -8.24
C PRO A 108 -24.70 -8.53 -8.16
N ALA A 109 -23.76 -7.88 -8.87
CA ALA A 109 -22.41 -8.34 -9.00
C ALA A 109 -21.43 -7.46 -8.23
N ILE A 110 -20.49 -8.08 -7.52
CA ILE A 110 -19.39 -7.44 -6.78
C ILE A 110 -18.08 -7.99 -7.30
N SER A 111 -17.17 -7.10 -7.71
CA SER A 111 -15.83 -7.46 -8.16
C SER A 111 -14.81 -7.29 -7.05
N ILE A 112 -13.91 -8.27 -6.94
CA ILE A 112 -12.73 -8.22 -6.07
C ILE A 112 -11.50 -8.47 -6.95
N ASP A 113 -11.04 -7.39 -7.58
CA ASP A 113 -9.90 -7.40 -8.50
C ASP A 113 -8.55 -7.16 -7.80
N GLN A 114 -7.46 -7.46 -8.49
CA GLN A 114 -6.09 -7.27 -7.99
C GLN A 114 -5.55 -5.85 -8.20
N LYS A 115 -6.08 -5.11 -9.19
CA LYS A 115 -5.42 -3.90 -9.75
C LYS A 115 -5.47 -2.64 -8.88
N SER A 116 -6.35 -2.52 -7.91
CA SER A 116 -6.57 -1.28 -7.17
C SER A 116 -5.88 -1.28 -5.80
N THR A 117 -4.57 -1.10 -5.73
CA THR A 117 -3.92 -0.70 -4.48
C THR A 117 -4.20 0.78 -4.24
N ASN A 118 -4.88 1.09 -3.14
CA ASN A 118 -5.12 2.47 -2.74
C ASN A 118 -3.78 3.11 -2.32
N ARG A 119 -3.28 4.06 -3.13
CA ARG A 119 -2.02 4.77 -2.88
C ARG A 119 -2.17 5.93 -1.89
N ASN A 120 -3.34 6.12 -1.31
CA ASN A 120 -3.53 7.19 -0.34
C ASN A 120 -2.68 6.90 0.93
N PRO A 121 -1.71 7.76 1.29
CA PRO A 121 -0.82 7.53 2.42
C PRO A 121 -1.53 7.54 3.79
N ARG A 122 -2.77 8.01 3.83
CA ARG A 122 -3.59 8.01 5.03
C ARG A 122 -4.42 6.74 5.20
N SER A 123 -4.59 5.93 4.15
CA SER A 123 -5.34 4.68 4.23
C SER A 123 -4.53 3.59 4.94
N THR A 124 -5.16 2.91 5.89
CA THR A 124 -4.61 1.76 6.63
C THR A 124 -5.50 0.55 6.49
N VAL A 125 -5.02 -0.63 6.82
CA VAL A 125 -5.83 -1.85 6.89
C VAL A 125 -7.08 -1.60 7.72
N GLY A 126 -6.93 -1.02 8.93
CA GLY A 126 -8.05 -0.73 9.83
C GLY A 126 -9.09 0.23 9.24
N THR A 127 -8.69 1.22 8.42
CA THR A 127 -9.65 2.16 7.81
C THR A 127 -10.37 1.56 6.61
N VAL A 128 -9.70 0.72 5.81
CA VAL A 128 -10.32 0.07 4.65
C VAL A 128 -11.30 -1.02 5.07
N THR A 129 -11.02 -1.71 6.19
CA THR A 129 -11.92 -2.73 6.77
C THR A 129 -12.99 -2.15 7.67
N GLU A 130 -13.02 -0.83 7.86
CA GLU A 130 -13.90 -0.11 8.80
C GLU A 130 -13.71 -0.49 10.28
N ILE A 131 -12.81 -1.43 10.59
CA ILE A 131 -12.55 -1.86 11.98
C ILE A 131 -12.06 -0.68 12.83
N TYR A 132 -11.29 0.23 12.24
CA TYR A 132 -10.80 1.43 12.94
C TYR A 132 -11.94 2.35 13.39
N ASP A 133 -13.04 2.43 12.64
CA ASP A 133 -14.18 3.26 13.01
C ASP A 133 -14.94 2.68 14.23
N TYR A 134 -15.00 1.35 14.31
CA TYR A 134 -15.53 0.70 15.52
C TYR A 134 -14.60 0.89 16.72
N PHE A 135 -13.27 0.85 16.54
CA PHE A 135 -12.33 1.19 17.63
C PHE A 135 -12.48 2.64 18.07
N ARG A 136 -12.60 3.60 17.16
CA ARG A 136 -12.85 5.00 17.51
C ARG A 136 -14.11 5.16 18.36
N LEU A 137 -15.18 4.45 18.00
CA LEU A 137 -16.43 4.44 18.77
C LEU A 137 -16.24 3.77 20.14
N LEU A 138 -15.54 2.65 20.20
CA LEU A 138 -15.25 1.93 21.45
C LEU A 138 -14.48 2.82 22.42
N TYR A 139 -13.36 3.42 21.98
CA TYR A 139 -12.51 4.27 22.81
C TYR A 139 -13.26 5.56 23.27
N ALA A 140 -14.15 6.09 22.43
CA ALA A 140 -14.97 7.24 22.81
C ALA A 140 -16.04 6.91 23.85
N ARG A 141 -16.51 5.65 23.92
CA ARG A 141 -17.64 5.27 24.80
C ARG A 141 -17.21 4.61 26.10
N ILE A 142 -16.14 3.80 26.09
CA ILE A 142 -15.68 3.05 27.26
C ILE A 142 -14.23 3.32 27.64
N GLY A 143 -13.51 4.15 26.87
CA GLY A 143 -12.12 4.47 27.11
C GLY A 143 -11.91 5.26 28.40
N ILE A 144 -10.85 4.96 29.11
CA ILE A 144 -10.44 5.63 30.34
C ILE A 144 -9.35 6.65 30.00
N PRO A 145 -9.60 7.97 30.17
CA PRO A 145 -8.63 8.99 29.87
C PRO A 145 -7.55 9.08 30.95
N HIS A 146 -6.31 9.18 30.51
CA HIS A 146 -5.11 9.37 31.34
C HIS A 146 -4.41 10.67 30.93
N CYS A 147 -3.79 11.32 31.89
CA CYS A 147 -2.98 12.50 31.63
C CYS A 147 -1.75 12.12 30.78
N PRO A 148 -1.54 12.72 29.59
CA PRO A 148 -0.41 12.37 28.73
C PRO A 148 0.97 12.72 29.34
N LYS A 149 0.99 13.51 30.42
CA LYS A 149 2.24 13.94 31.08
C LYS A 149 2.57 13.12 32.36
N CYS A 150 1.58 12.86 33.21
CA CYS A 150 1.79 12.17 34.49
C CYS A 150 1.14 10.78 34.55
N GLY A 151 0.36 10.35 33.55
CA GLY A 151 -0.27 9.04 33.50
C GLY A 151 -1.47 8.84 34.43
N LYS A 152 -1.82 9.81 35.30
CA LYS A 152 -2.97 9.67 36.18
C LYS A 152 -4.27 9.64 35.42
N VAL A 153 -5.24 8.83 35.90
CA VAL A 153 -6.59 8.78 35.37
C VAL A 153 -7.26 10.17 35.53
N ILE A 154 -7.89 10.63 34.46
CA ILE A 154 -8.67 11.86 34.46
C ILE A 154 -10.14 11.47 34.48
N SER A 155 -10.86 11.85 35.53
CA SER A 155 -12.30 11.65 35.63
C SER A 155 -13.04 12.99 35.64
N ARG A 156 -14.23 12.99 35.05
CA ARG A 156 -15.19 14.09 35.20
C ARG A 156 -15.95 13.86 36.50
N GLN A 157 -16.00 14.87 37.36
CA GLN A 157 -16.72 14.79 38.63
C GLN A 157 -17.93 15.70 38.56
N SER A 158 -19.09 15.22 39.07
CA SER A 158 -20.26 16.10 39.29
C SER A 158 -20.08 16.93 40.56
N VAL A 159 -20.84 17.99 40.67
CA VAL A 159 -20.86 18.85 41.87
C VAL A 159 -21.17 18.00 43.10
N ASP A 160 -22.19 17.13 43.01
CA ASP A 160 -22.59 16.26 44.11
C ASP A 160 -21.45 15.35 44.56
N GLN A 161 -20.72 14.70 43.60
CA GLN A 161 -19.56 13.87 43.89
C GLN A 161 -18.41 14.64 44.58
N MET A 162 -18.19 15.92 44.15
CA MET A 162 -17.19 16.77 44.81
C MET A 162 -17.59 17.09 46.22
N VAL A 163 -18.84 17.44 46.43
CA VAL A 163 -19.42 17.75 47.75
C VAL A 163 -19.34 16.53 48.66
N ASP A 164 -19.74 15.34 48.20
CA ASP A 164 -19.67 14.10 48.97
C ASP A 164 -18.23 13.78 49.43
N LEU A 165 -17.25 13.96 48.53
CA LEU A 165 -15.82 13.72 48.85
C LEU A 165 -15.28 14.74 49.84
N ILE A 166 -15.74 16.00 49.79
CA ILE A 166 -15.39 17.04 50.75
C ILE A 166 -16.03 16.75 52.10
N MET A 167 -17.31 16.34 52.10
CA MET A 167 -18.02 15.98 53.33
C MET A 167 -17.50 14.72 54.00
N ALA A 168 -16.82 13.83 53.25
CA ALA A 168 -16.15 12.65 53.81
C ALA A 168 -14.86 12.97 54.58
N LEU A 169 -14.36 14.20 54.56
CA LEU A 169 -13.24 14.66 55.40
C LEU A 169 -13.62 14.60 56.87
N PRO A 170 -12.63 14.43 57.80
CA PRO A 170 -12.90 14.39 59.23
C PRO A 170 -13.68 15.64 59.72
N GLU A 171 -14.64 15.41 60.63
CA GLU A 171 -15.41 16.53 61.22
C GLU A 171 -14.47 17.58 61.85
N ARG A 172 -14.84 18.85 61.73
CA ARG A 172 -14.10 20.04 62.15
C ARG A 172 -12.83 20.35 61.35
N THR A 173 -12.54 19.65 60.25
CA THR A 173 -11.51 20.05 59.30
C THR A 173 -11.81 21.41 58.74
N LYS A 174 -10.84 22.34 58.82
CA LYS A 174 -10.94 23.67 58.22
C LYS A 174 -10.52 23.59 56.78
N ILE A 175 -11.40 24.00 55.88
CA ILE A 175 -11.18 23.99 54.41
C ILE A 175 -11.35 25.38 53.83
N GLN A 176 -10.57 25.65 52.79
CA GLN A 176 -10.80 26.82 51.92
C GLN A 176 -10.97 26.35 50.48
N LEU A 177 -11.99 26.93 49.82
CA LEU A 177 -12.30 26.67 48.42
C LEU A 177 -11.58 27.65 47.51
N LEU A 178 -10.78 27.18 46.62
CA LEU A 178 -9.93 27.99 45.75
C LEU A 178 -10.31 27.82 44.30
N ALA A 179 -10.53 28.93 43.59
CA ALA A 179 -10.73 28.98 42.15
C ALA A 179 -9.41 29.28 41.43
N PRO A 180 -8.75 28.31 40.80
CA PRO A 180 -7.47 28.51 40.10
C PRO A 180 -7.63 29.20 38.74
N VAL A 181 -7.64 30.54 38.74
CA VAL A 181 -7.89 31.38 37.53
C VAL A 181 -6.66 31.62 36.68
N VAL A 182 -5.45 31.52 37.21
CA VAL A 182 -4.20 31.56 36.44
C VAL A 182 -3.29 30.41 36.87
N ARG A 183 -2.81 29.64 35.89
CA ARG A 183 -1.94 28.48 36.13
C ARG A 183 -0.69 28.52 35.27
N GLY A 184 0.45 28.76 35.87
CA GLY A 184 1.79 28.72 35.24
C GLY A 184 1.96 29.67 34.05
N ARG A 185 1.25 30.82 34.05
CA ARG A 185 1.33 31.81 32.96
C ARG A 185 2.20 33.00 33.37
N LYS A 186 3.01 33.48 32.43
CA LYS A 186 3.79 34.70 32.61
C LYS A 186 2.88 35.93 32.47
N GLY A 187 3.13 36.97 33.24
CA GLY A 187 2.39 38.24 33.16
C GLY A 187 2.15 38.88 34.53
N ARG A 188 1.74 40.14 34.56
CA ARG A 188 1.37 40.84 35.81
C ARG A 188 -0.05 40.52 36.30
N HIS A 189 -0.90 39.96 35.39
CA HIS A 189 -2.27 39.54 35.71
C HIS A 189 -3.18 40.57 36.40
N GLU A 190 -2.90 41.87 36.25
CA GLU A 190 -3.62 42.99 36.87
C GLU A 190 -5.14 42.94 36.60
N LYS A 191 -5.52 42.65 35.35
CA LYS A 191 -6.96 42.55 34.95
C LYS A 191 -7.69 41.44 35.71
N VAL A 192 -7.05 40.31 35.98
CA VAL A 192 -7.65 39.17 36.71
C VAL A 192 -7.85 39.54 38.17
N LEU A 193 -6.87 40.18 38.78
CA LEU A 193 -6.94 40.65 40.15
C LEU A 193 -7.99 41.74 40.33
N GLU A 194 -8.05 42.73 39.40
CA GLU A 194 -9.08 43.76 39.39
C GLU A 194 -10.50 43.19 39.23
N GLN A 195 -10.63 42.20 38.35
CA GLN A 195 -11.91 41.57 38.13
C GLN A 195 -12.39 40.81 39.38
N ALA A 196 -11.47 40.04 40.03
CA ALA A 196 -11.75 39.38 41.30
C ALA A 196 -12.18 40.37 42.38
N LYS A 197 -11.50 41.53 42.48
CA LYS A 197 -11.83 42.61 43.42
C LYS A 197 -13.21 43.22 43.15
N ARG A 198 -13.55 43.48 41.84
CA ARG A 198 -14.85 44.01 41.45
C ARG A 198 -15.99 43.02 41.71
N SER A 199 -15.73 41.72 41.60
CA SER A 199 -16.69 40.66 41.93
C SER A 199 -16.88 40.42 43.45
N GLY A 200 -16.24 41.22 44.31
CA GLY A 200 -16.44 41.19 45.74
C GLY A 200 -15.56 40.18 46.51
N TYR A 201 -14.62 39.52 45.88
CA TYR A 201 -13.68 38.64 46.54
C TYR A 201 -12.65 39.44 47.32
N VAL A 202 -12.24 38.93 48.48
CA VAL A 202 -11.36 39.63 49.43
C VAL A 202 -9.92 39.11 49.35
N ARG A 203 -9.73 37.83 49.04
CA ARG A 203 -8.43 37.18 49.14
C ARG A 203 -8.08 36.32 47.95
N VAL A 204 -6.79 36.28 47.65
CA VAL A 204 -6.22 35.44 46.61
C VAL A 204 -4.99 34.68 47.18
N MET A 205 -4.75 33.49 46.60
CA MET A 205 -3.48 32.76 46.79
C MET A 205 -2.64 32.96 45.57
N ILE A 206 -1.41 33.45 45.68
CA ILE A 206 -0.47 33.66 44.57
C ILE A 206 0.82 32.93 44.92
N ASP A 207 1.19 31.97 44.07
CA ASP A 207 2.41 31.18 44.22
C ASP A 207 2.56 30.54 45.62
N GLY A 208 1.42 30.11 46.21
CA GLY A 208 1.35 29.49 47.54
C GLY A 208 1.27 30.46 48.71
N SER A 209 1.34 31.77 48.48
CA SER A 209 1.19 32.81 49.51
C SER A 209 -0.16 33.52 49.39
N GLN A 210 -0.79 33.77 50.50
CA GLN A 210 -2.09 34.49 50.56
C GLN A 210 -1.88 36.00 50.60
N TYR A 211 -2.67 36.71 49.78
CA TYR A 211 -2.75 38.17 49.70
C TYR A 211 -4.19 38.69 49.87
N GLU A 212 -4.35 39.90 50.38
CA GLU A 212 -5.63 40.59 50.33
C GLU A 212 -5.73 41.45 49.06
N LEU A 213 -6.89 41.35 48.35
CA LEU A 213 -7.12 42.13 47.13
C LEU A 213 -7.29 43.66 47.42
N SER A 214 -7.34 44.08 48.72
CA SER A 214 -7.27 45.46 49.13
C SER A 214 -5.87 46.04 48.97
N GLU A 215 -4.82 45.21 49.06
CA GLU A 215 -3.39 45.58 48.92
C GLU A 215 -2.99 45.75 47.44
N GLU A 216 -1.93 46.52 47.22
CA GLU A 216 -1.34 46.68 45.86
C GLU A 216 -0.44 45.49 45.56
N ILE A 217 -0.90 44.59 44.70
CA ILE A 217 -0.19 43.37 44.35
C ILE A 217 0.53 43.59 43.02
N THR A 218 1.87 43.63 43.06
CA THR A 218 2.71 43.73 41.87
C THR A 218 3.42 42.42 41.58
N LEU A 219 3.16 41.81 40.38
CA LEU A 219 3.78 40.58 39.92
C LEU A 219 4.82 40.81 38.85
N ASP A 220 5.88 39.98 38.86
CA ASP A 220 6.91 40.05 37.80
C ASP A 220 6.39 39.47 36.50
N LYS A 221 6.39 40.29 35.42
CA LYS A 221 5.93 39.88 34.09
C LYS A 221 6.71 38.71 33.46
N ASN A 222 7.93 38.46 33.94
CA ASN A 222 8.82 37.44 33.35
C ASN A 222 8.71 36.08 34.04
N LEU A 223 8.16 36.05 35.27
CA LEU A 223 7.95 34.81 36.02
C LEU A 223 6.59 34.18 35.67
N LYS A 224 6.47 32.89 35.88
CA LYS A 224 5.21 32.17 35.80
C LYS A 224 4.52 32.22 37.16
N HIS A 225 3.26 32.65 37.15
CA HIS A 225 2.46 32.76 38.37
C HIS A 225 1.28 31.77 38.34
N ASN A 226 0.91 31.30 39.55
CA ASN A 226 -0.33 30.58 39.82
C ASN A 226 -1.19 31.46 40.74
N ILE A 227 -2.41 31.79 40.29
CA ILE A 227 -3.34 32.64 41.02
C ILE A 227 -4.64 31.90 41.24
N SER A 228 -5.03 31.72 42.49
CA SER A 228 -6.31 31.11 42.89
C SER A 228 -7.09 32.10 43.76
N ILE A 229 -8.35 32.32 43.41
CA ILE A 229 -9.25 33.16 44.21
C ILE A 229 -9.80 32.32 45.37
N ILE A 230 -9.71 32.84 46.61
CA ILE A 230 -10.32 32.18 47.78
C ILE A 230 -11.80 32.59 47.80
N VAL A 231 -12.71 31.61 47.46
CA VAL A 231 -14.13 31.87 47.34
C VAL A 231 -14.84 31.73 48.68
N ASP A 232 -14.55 30.69 49.42
CA ASP A 232 -15.14 30.46 50.75
C ASP A 232 -14.21 29.72 51.71
N ARG A 233 -14.44 29.89 53.05
CA ARG A 233 -13.76 29.16 54.11
C ARG A 233 -14.79 28.53 55.00
N LEU A 234 -14.74 27.21 55.12
CA LEU A 234 -15.71 26.40 55.80
C LEU A 234 -15.03 25.47 56.82
N VAL A 235 -15.85 25.01 57.75
CA VAL A 235 -15.47 23.94 58.66
C VAL A 235 -16.40 22.78 58.38
N VAL A 236 -15.84 21.60 58.11
CA VAL A 236 -16.63 20.40 57.77
C VAL A 236 -17.51 20.00 58.93
N LYS A 237 -18.83 20.08 58.75
CA LYS A 237 -19.90 19.71 59.66
C LYS A 237 -21.11 19.23 58.88
N PRO A 238 -22.02 18.39 59.47
CA PRO A 238 -23.18 17.85 58.76
C PRO A 238 -24.14 18.87 58.12
N ASP A 239 -24.18 20.10 58.65
CA ASP A 239 -25.13 21.17 58.28
C ASP A 239 -24.64 22.14 57.20
N ILE A 240 -23.40 21.93 56.66
CA ILE A 240 -22.84 22.86 55.68
C ILE A 240 -23.09 22.47 54.23
N GLU A 241 -23.69 21.32 53.95
CA GLU A 241 -23.82 20.73 52.59
C GLU A 241 -24.36 21.71 51.55
N LYS A 242 -25.50 22.39 51.86
CA LYS A 242 -26.10 23.38 50.94
C LYS A 242 -25.16 24.54 50.65
N ARG A 243 -24.50 25.11 51.66
CA ARG A 243 -23.56 26.22 51.50
C ARG A 243 -22.29 25.76 50.76
N LEU A 244 -21.85 24.56 51.01
CA LEU A 244 -20.71 23.95 50.33
C LEU A 244 -21.04 23.78 48.86
N THR A 245 -22.23 23.27 48.50
CA THR A 245 -22.71 23.12 47.11
C THR A 245 -22.70 24.46 46.36
N ASP A 246 -23.37 25.50 46.96
CA ASP A 246 -23.39 26.83 46.36
C ASP A 246 -21.99 27.41 46.17
N SER A 247 -21.07 27.19 47.12
CA SER A 247 -19.70 27.69 47.04
C SER A 247 -18.89 26.92 46.00
N VAL A 248 -19.08 25.60 45.87
CA VAL A 248 -18.45 24.74 44.84
C VAL A 248 -18.88 25.18 43.47
N GLU A 249 -20.17 25.41 43.22
CA GLU A 249 -20.68 25.90 41.94
C GLU A 249 -20.05 27.23 41.55
N ASN A 250 -19.99 28.19 42.50
CA ASN A 250 -19.32 29.48 42.28
C ASN A 250 -17.83 29.34 41.92
N VAL A 251 -17.11 28.42 42.55
CA VAL A 251 -15.70 28.15 42.24
C VAL A 251 -15.54 27.58 40.83
N LEU A 252 -16.42 26.63 40.45
CA LEU A 252 -16.36 25.98 39.17
C LEU A 252 -16.65 26.96 38.02
N ASP A 253 -17.63 27.88 38.21
CA ASP A 253 -17.93 28.92 37.24
C ASP A 253 -16.80 29.93 37.08
N LEU A 254 -16.06 30.26 38.14
CA LEU A 254 -14.91 31.18 38.12
C LEU A 254 -13.66 30.57 37.46
N ALA A 255 -13.46 29.27 37.65
CA ALA A 255 -12.22 28.59 37.27
C ALA A 255 -12.44 27.58 36.12
N ASP A 256 -13.41 27.81 35.25
CA ASP A 256 -13.71 26.95 34.08
C ASP A 256 -13.84 25.47 34.46
N GLY A 257 -14.59 25.18 35.53
CA GLY A 257 -14.85 23.81 35.98
C GLY A 257 -13.78 23.20 36.89
N LEU A 258 -12.88 23.97 37.48
CA LEU A 258 -11.85 23.52 38.39
C LEU A 258 -12.08 23.99 39.83
N LEU A 259 -11.83 23.11 40.77
CA LEU A 259 -11.89 23.41 42.19
C LEU A 259 -10.67 22.85 42.93
N VAL A 260 -10.05 23.66 43.73
CA VAL A 260 -8.99 23.22 44.65
C VAL A 260 -9.51 23.43 46.10
N VAL A 261 -9.50 22.38 46.91
CA VAL A 261 -9.84 22.43 48.33
C VAL A 261 -8.57 22.28 49.11
N ASP A 262 -8.20 23.33 49.82
CA ASP A 262 -7.05 23.35 50.71
C ASP A 262 -7.53 23.07 52.14
N THR A 263 -7.01 22.02 52.79
CA THR A 263 -7.39 21.62 54.15
C THR A 263 -6.66 22.41 55.21
N MET A 264 -5.92 23.45 54.87
CA MET A 264 -5.11 24.30 55.77
C MET A 264 -4.04 23.54 56.62
N ASP A 265 -3.96 22.21 56.45
CA ASP A 265 -2.95 21.34 57.05
C ASP A 265 -1.82 20.97 56.05
N GLY A 266 -1.83 21.63 54.90
CA GLY A 266 -0.86 21.43 53.82
C GLY A 266 -1.28 20.39 52.78
N ASN A 267 -2.47 19.77 52.89
CA ASN A 267 -3.05 18.88 51.91
C ASN A 267 -4.02 19.65 51.00
N GLN A 268 -3.91 19.41 49.69
CA GLN A 268 -4.83 19.95 48.70
C GLN A 268 -5.53 18.83 47.95
N LEU A 269 -6.86 18.96 47.87
CA LEU A 269 -7.70 18.10 47.02
C LEU A 269 -8.06 18.89 45.75
N ASN A 270 -7.81 18.28 44.62
CA ASN A 270 -8.05 18.90 43.32
C ASN A 270 -9.23 18.18 42.64
N PHE A 271 -10.22 18.94 42.20
CA PHE A 271 -11.43 18.45 41.54
C PHE A 271 -11.60 19.11 40.16
N SER A 272 -12.24 18.42 39.27
CA SER A 272 -12.53 18.96 37.96
C SER A 272 -13.86 18.47 37.41
N GLN A 273 -14.65 19.41 36.92
CA GLN A 273 -15.91 19.16 36.21
C GLN A 273 -15.69 18.85 34.70
N SER A 274 -14.52 19.25 34.17
CA SER A 274 -14.07 18.93 32.80
C SER A 274 -12.99 17.86 32.82
N PHE A 275 -12.73 17.21 31.69
CA PHE A 275 -11.62 16.27 31.56
C PHE A 275 -10.26 17.00 31.63
N SER A 276 -9.81 17.38 32.80
CA SER A 276 -8.53 18.03 33.02
C SER A 276 -7.74 17.37 34.13
N CYS A 277 -6.41 17.31 33.94
CA CYS A 277 -5.52 16.83 34.98
C CYS A 277 -5.31 17.91 36.02
N PRO A 278 -5.69 17.70 37.31
CA PRO A 278 -5.56 18.71 38.35
C PRO A 278 -4.09 19.07 38.62
N ASP A 279 -3.19 18.12 38.50
CA ASP A 279 -1.75 18.31 38.82
C ASP A 279 -0.98 18.97 37.66
N CYS A 280 -1.23 18.55 36.44
CA CYS A 280 -0.49 19.02 35.26
C CYS A 280 -1.15 20.19 34.52
N GLY A 281 -2.41 20.47 34.80
CA GLY A 281 -3.16 21.53 34.15
C GLY A 281 -3.48 21.27 32.66
N ILE A 282 -3.33 20.03 32.20
CA ILE A 282 -3.67 19.64 30.83
C ILE A 282 -5.17 19.39 30.79
N SER A 283 -5.89 20.17 29.96
CA SER A 283 -7.29 19.94 29.64
C SER A 283 -7.41 19.07 28.41
N MET A 284 -8.27 18.07 28.46
CA MET A 284 -8.64 17.24 27.30
C MET A 284 -9.99 17.76 26.79
N GLU A 285 -10.10 17.91 25.47
CA GLU A 285 -11.36 18.17 24.81
C GLU A 285 -12.32 16.98 25.07
N GLU A 286 -13.62 17.19 24.86
CA GLU A 286 -14.61 16.13 25.00
C GLU A 286 -14.23 14.93 24.13
N ILE A 287 -14.26 13.73 24.72
CA ILE A 287 -13.82 12.50 24.08
C ILE A 287 -14.92 12.00 23.16
N GLU A 288 -14.76 12.29 21.87
CA GLU A 288 -15.65 11.90 20.79
C GLU A 288 -14.93 10.96 19.79
N PRO A 289 -15.65 10.21 18.94
CA PRO A 289 -15.01 9.39 17.91
C PRO A 289 -14.08 10.17 16.98
N ARG A 290 -14.33 11.48 16.74
CA ARG A 290 -13.44 12.34 15.93
C ARG A 290 -12.08 12.59 16.58
N SER A 291 -11.98 12.53 17.91
CA SER A 291 -10.74 12.71 18.67
C SER A 291 -9.72 11.59 18.40
N PHE A 292 -10.16 10.43 17.91
CA PHE A 292 -9.33 9.29 17.52
C PHE A 292 -9.11 9.19 16.01
N SER A 293 -9.54 10.17 15.22
CA SER A 293 -9.36 10.17 13.77
C SER A 293 -8.07 10.89 13.40
N PHE A 294 -7.12 10.18 12.80
CA PHE A 294 -5.91 10.79 12.25
C PHE A 294 -6.16 11.52 10.91
N ASN A 295 -7.36 11.38 10.32
CA ASN A 295 -7.79 12.13 9.13
C ASN A 295 -8.53 13.43 9.49
N ASN A 296 -8.76 13.67 10.78
CA ASN A 296 -9.46 14.85 11.28
C ASN A 296 -8.51 15.71 12.12
N PRO A 297 -8.46 17.04 11.96
CA PRO A 297 -7.61 17.94 12.75
C PRO A 297 -7.80 17.85 14.26
N PHE A 298 -8.98 17.42 14.75
CA PHE A 298 -9.25 17.22 16.17
C PHE A 298 -8.40 16.12 16.79
N GLY A 299 -8.16 15.02 16.08
CA GLY A 299 -7.38 13.88 16.59
C GLY A 299 -5.96 13.78 16.02
N ALA A 300 -5.73 14.31 14.82
CA ALA A 300 -4.46 14.19 14.11
C ALA A 300 -3.30 14.91 14.80
N CYS A 301 -2.13 14.31 14.78
CA CYS A 301 -0.90 14.99 15.17
C CYS A 301 -0.67 16.24 14.33
N PRO A 302 -0.52 17.43 14.93
CA PRO A 302 -0.40 18.69 14.18
C PRO A 302 0.90 18.78 13.36
N SER A 303 1.97 18.10 13.78
CA SER A 303 3.28 18.14 13.12
C SER A 303 3.31 17.37 11.79
N CYS A 304 2.61 16.22 11.69
CA CYS A 304 2.56 15.40 10.48
C CYS A 304 1.16 15.35 9.86
N ALA A 305 0.21 16.13 10.37
CA ALA A 305 -1.19 16.15 9.91
C ALA A 305 -1.81 14.74 9.81
N GLY A 306 -1.47 13.83 10.73
CA GLY A 306 -1.99 12.47 10.82
C GLY A 306 -1.30 11.44 9.93
N LEU A 307 -0.23 11.79 9.21
CA LEU A 307 0.52 10.84 8.38
C LEU A 307 1.35 9.86 9.21
N GLY A 308 1.86 10.28 10.38
CA GLY A 308 2.74 9.50 11.24
C GLY A 308 4.21 9.56 10.81
N TYR A 309 4.50 10.07 9.64
CA TYR A 309 5.86 10.18 9.10
C TYR A 309 6.05 11.51 8.35
N LYS A 310 7.30 11.82 8.06
CA LYS A 310 7.69 12.92 7.17
C LYS A 310 8.58 12.37 6.07
N MET A 311 8.51 12.98 4.90
CA MET A 311 9.47 12.77 3.83
C MET A 311 10.52 13.87 3.95
N GLU A 312 11.75 13.49 4.18
CA GLU A 312 12.88 14.42 4.36
C GLU A 312 14.00 14.03 3.41
N PHE A 313 14.70 15.03 2.86
CA PHE A 313 15.87 14.77 2.03
C PHE A 313 16.96 14.12 2.86
N ASP A 314 17.51 13.01 2.33
CA ASP A 314 18.48 12.18 3.01
C ASP A 314 19.89 12.40 2.43
N GLU A 315 20.86 12.66 3.29
CA GLU A 315 22.25 12.88 2.90
C GLU A 315 22.82 11.66 2.17
N ASP A 316 22.58 10.44 2.66
CA ASP A 316 23.14 9.23 2.08
C ASP A 316 22.57 8.94 0.69
N LEU A 317 21.34 9.42 0.38
CA LEU A 317 20.78 9.33 -0.96
C LEU A 317 21.31 10.41 -1.88
N MET A 318 21.63 11.61 -1.36
CA MET A 318 22.20 12.70 -2.15
C MET A 318 23.69 12.51 -2.41
N ILE A 319 24.40 11.85 -1.48
CA ILE A 319 25.84 11.56 -1.51
C ILE A 319 26.05 10.07 -1.22
N PRO A 320 25.73 9.20 -2.21
CA PRO A 320 25.69 7.75 -1.99
C PRO A 320 27.07 7.13 -1.78
N ASP A 321 28.14 7.73 -2.31
CA ASP A 321 29.50 7.29 -2.11
C ASP A 321 30.34 8.42 -1.49
N LYS A 322 30.51 8.34 -0.19
CA LYS A 322 31.26 9.32 0.58
C LYS A 322 32.79 9.18 0.43
N THR A 323 33.28 8.14 -0.22
CA THR A 323 34.70 7.98 -0.53
C THR A 323 35.13 8.77 -1.76
N VAL A 324 34.18 9.25 -2.54
CA VAL A 324 34.39 10.12 -3.70
C VAL A 324 34.43 11.57 -3.25
N SER A 325 35.26 12.39 -3.91
CA SER A 325 35.34 13.83 -3.69
C SER A 325 34.20 14.59 -4.37
N ILE A 326 33.89 15.79 -3.91
CA ILE A 326 32.91 16.67 -4.56
C ILE A 326 33.34 16.99 -5.99
N ALA A 327 34.63 17.20 -6.22
CA ALA A 327 35.18 17.47 -7.55
C ALA A 327 34.99 16.31 -8.53
N ASP A 328 34.98 15.06 -8.02
CA ASP A 328 34.79 13.85 -8.80
C ASP A 328 33.33 13.38 -8.84
N GLY A 329 32.40 14.13 -8.24
CA GLY A 329 30.96 13.89 -8.38
C GLY A 329 30.29 13.16 -7.22
N ALA A 330 30.75 13.32 -5.99
CA ALA A 330 30.11 12.79 -4.80
C ALA A 330 28.62 13.19 -4.70
N ILE A 331 28.28 14.44 -5.09
CA ILE A 331 26.91 14.98 -5.03
C ILE A 331 26.15 14.57 -6.29
N THR A 332 25.14 13.73 -6.13
CA THR A 332 24.37 13.16 -7.26
C THR A 332 22.99 13.77 -7.47
N VAL A 333 22.57 14.67 -6.58
CA VAL A 333 21.23 15.28 -6.63
C VAL A 333 21.10 16.26 -7.79
N LEU A 334 19.91 16.30 -8.40
CA LEU A 334 19.58 17.15 -9.54
C LEU A 334 19.89 18.62 -9.26
N GLY A 335 20.57 19.24 -10.21
CA GLY A 335 21.01 20.64 -10.12
C GLY A 335 22.34 20.86 -9.41
N TRP A 336 22.91 19.84 -8.75
CA TRP A 336 24.24 19.86 -8.14
C TRP A 336 25.23 18.90 -8.83
N GLN A 337 24.76 18.01 -9.71
CA GLN A 337 25.62 17.10 -10.50
C GLN A 337 26.63 17.86 -11.36
N SER A 338 26.32 19.12 -11.73
CA SER A 338 27.21 19.99 -12.51
C SER A 338 28.41 20.53 -11.71
N CYS A 339 28.54 20.22 -10.41
CA CYS A 339 29.68 20.63 -9.59
C CYS A 339 31.03 20.03 -10.08
N THR A 340 31.02 18.98 -10.90
CA THR A 340 32.20 18.43 -11.57
C THR A 340 32.69 19.32 -12.71
N ASP A 341 31.82 20.13 -13.29
CA ASP A 341 32.18 21.10 -14.35
C ASP A 341 32.65 22.41 -13.74
N LYS A 342 33.94 22.73 -13.96
CA LYS A 342 34.57 23.98 -13.46
C LYS A 342 33.91 25.27 -13.97
N SER A 343 33.13 25.22 -15.03
CA SER A 343 32.42 26.36 -15.60
C SER A 343 31.01 26.56 -15.01
N SER A 344 30.54 25.63 -14.20
CA SER A 344 29.17 25.67 -13.66
C SER A 344 29.03 26.67 -12.49
N TYR A 345 27.84 27.23 -12.33
CA TYR A 345 27.54 28.14 -11.22
C TYR A 345 27.56 27.42 -9.85
N THR A 346 27.13 26.16 -9.81
CA THR A 346 27.20 25.35 -8.59
C THR A 346 28.64 25.10 -8.15
N ARG A 347 29.55 24.88 -9.11
CA ARG A 347 30.97 24.74 -8.82
C ARG A 347 31.55 26.05 -8.28
N ALA A 348 31.21 27.19 -8.85
CA ALA A 348 31.69 28.49 -8.39
C ALA A 348 31.24 28.79 -6.92
N ILE A 349 30.04 28.35 -6.52
CA ILE A 349 29.59 28.45 -5.11
C ILE A 349 30.48 27.61 -4.21
N LEU A 350 30.75 26.33 -4.60
CA LEU A 350 31.54 25.44 -3.80
C LEU A 350 33.01 25.86 -3.72
N ASP A 351 33.58 26.39 -4.80
CA ASP A 351 34.95 26.94 -4.80
C ASP A 351 35.06 28.16 -3.86
N ALA A 352 34.05 29.04 -3.82
CA ALA A 352 34.02 30.17 -2.89
C ALA A 352 33.87 29.73 -1.42
N LEU A 353 33.12 28.65 -1.15
CA LEU A 353 33.05 28.05 0.18
C LEU A 353 34.37 27.40 0.58
N ALA A 354 35.03 26.73 -0.37
CA ALA A 354 36.31 26.08 -0.13
C ALA A 354 37.39 27.10 0.22
N GLU A 355 37.37 28.27 -0.43
CA GLU A 355 38.30 29.41 -0.15
C GLU A 355 38.00 30.04 1.23
N GLU A 356 36.73 30.36 1.52
CA GLU A 356 36.33 31.03 2.76
C GLU A 356 36.56 30.16 4.03
N TYR A 357 36.37 28.84 3.92
CA TYR A 357 36.43 27.89 5.05
C TYR A 357 37.67 27.00 5.04
N ASP A 358 38.62 27.22 4.13
CA ASP A 358 39.91 26.53 4.00
C ASP A 358 39.78 24.99 3.90
N PHE A 359 39.10 24.53 2.85
CA PHE A 359 38.98 23.09 2.53
C PHE A 359 39.14 22.84 1.04
N SER A 360 39.48 21.60 0.64
CA SER A 360 39.64 21.20 -0.74
C SER A 360 38.45 20.39 -1.26
N LEU A 361 37.90 20.71 -2.43
CA LEU A 361 36.84 19.96 -3.10
C LEU A 361 37.32 18.59 -3.63
N SER A 362 38.64 18.35 -3.67
CA SER A 362 39.23 17.05 -4.06
C SER A 362 39.40 16.09 -2.89
N THR A 363 39.07 16.50 -1.66
CA THR A 363 39.06 15.63 -0.48
C THR A 363 37.83 14.69 -0.54
N PRO A 364 37.97 13.39 -0.23
CA PRO A 364 36.85 12.48 -0.07
C PRO A 364 35.82 13.04 0.93
N PHE A 365 34.52 12.92 0.62
CA PHE A 365 33.47 13.54 1.41
C PHE A 365 33.47 13.07 2.88
N CYS A 366 33.82 11.80 3.12
CA CYS A 366 33.92 11.23 4.47
C CYS A 366 35.06 11.79 5.32
N GLU A 367 36.06 12.44 4.72
CA GLU A 367 37.24 12.97 5.41
C GLU A 367 37.04 14.43 5.85
N TYR A 368 35.93 15.08 5.47
CA TYR A 368 35.68 16.45 5.92
C TYR A 368 35.45 16.52 7.43
N PRO A 369 36.08 17.50 8.10
CA PRO A 369 35.75 17.82 9.50
C PRO A 369 34.26 18.15 9.65
N LYS A 370 33.69 17.81 10.80
CA LYS A 370 32.26 18.03 11.07
C LYS A 370 31.78 19.45 10.75
N LYS A 371 32.60 20.46 11.01
CA LYS A 371 32.29 21.87 10.72
C LYS A 371 32.07 22.12 9.22
N ILE A 372 32.93 21.56 8.36
CA ILE A 372 32.83 21.69 6.90
C ILE A 372 31.64 20.89 6.39
N HIS A 373 31.49 19.65 6.87
CA HIS A 373 30.32 18.81 6.59
C HIS A 373 29.00 19.55 6.89
N ASP A 374 28.87 20.13 8.09
CA ASP A 374 27.65 20.83 8.50
C ASP A 374 27.38 22.08 7.62
N ILE A 375 28.43 22.80 7.18
CA ILE A 375 28.29 23.93 6.24
C ILE A 375 27.77 23.44 4.89
N LEU A 376 28.34 22.37 4.35
CA LEU A 376 27.92 21.81 3.06
C LEU A 376 26.48 21.29 3.09
N ILE A 377 26.07 20.62 4.16
CA ILE A 377 24.74 20.02 4.28
C ILE A 377 23.69 21.05 4.72
N TYR A 378 23.95 21.83 5.77
CA TYR A 378 22.97 22.71 6.44
C TYR A 378 23.15 24.21 6.15
N GLY A 379 24.29 24.60 5.54
CA GLY A 379 24.54 25.98 5.10
C GLY A 379 25.34 26.84 6.09
N THR A 380 25.56 28.10 5.67
CA THR A 380 26.41 29.07 6.37
C THR A 380 25.68 29.87 7.46
N ASN A 381 24.43 29.50 7.80
CA ASN A 381 23.57 30.19 8.79
C ASN A 381 23.42 31.71 8.47
N GLY A 382 23.32 32.06 7.19
CA GLY A 382 23.11 33.42 6.73
C GLY A 382 24.40 34.25 6.47
N LYS A 383 25.60 33.68 6.73
CA LYS A 383 26.86 34.31 6.36
C LYS A 383 27.06 34.22 4.87
N SER A 384 27.21 35.37 4.19
CA SER A 384 27.44 35.45 2.74
C SER A 384 28.91 35.22 2.39
N VAL A 385 29.13 34.51 1.29
CA VAL A 385 30.45 34.33 0.65
C VAL A 385 30.47 35.00 -0.72
N LYS A 386 31.60 35.50 -1.17
CA LYS A 386 31.74 36.13 -2.49
C LYS A 386 32.00 35.07 -3.54
N VAL A 387 31.02 34.92 -4.42
CA VAL A 387 31.10 33.97 -5.54
C VAL A 387 31.53 34.66 -6.81
N HIS A 388 32.68 34.27 -7.34
CA HIS A 388 33.19 34.71 -8.62
C HIS A 388 32.71 33.78 -9.72
N TYR A 389 31.80 34.22 -10.59
CA TYR A 389 31.28 33.38 -11.67
C TYR A 389 31.49 34.01 -13.04
N ARG A 390 32.02 33.19 -13.96
CA ARG A 390 32.21 33.56 -15.38
C ARG A 390 31.18 32.79 -16.21
N GLY A 391 30.04 33.43 -16.50
CA GLY A 391 29.00 32.86 -17.36
C GLY A 391 29.07 33.38 -18.79
N GLN A 392 28.15 32.90 -19.63
CA GLN A 392 28.04 33.32 -21.06
C GLN A 392 27.84 34.82 -21.26
N ARG A 393 27.33 35.55 -20.22
CA ARG A 393 27.04 37.01 -20.28
C ARG A 393 28.13 37.90 -19.64
N GLY A 394 29.27 37.31 -19.24
CA GLY A 394 30.36 38.01 -18.59
C GLY A 394 30.79 37.44 -17.23
N VAL A 395 31.69 38.20 -16.56
CA VAL A 395 32.16 37.88 -15.20
C VAL A 395 31.36 38.70 -14.21
N GLY A 396 30.83 38.06 -13.17
CA GLY A 396 30.10 38.69 -12.07
C GLY A 396 30.60 38.22 -10.71
N VAL A 397 30.47 39.10 -9.72
CA VAL A 397 30.74 38.78 -8.31
C VAL A 397 29.39 38.89 -7.58
N TYR A 398 29.02 37.86 -6.87
CA TYR A 398 27.74 37.76 -6.16
C TYR A 398 27.98 37.43 -4.69
N ASP A 399 27.31 38.13 -3.79
CA ASP A 399 27.28 37.76 -2.37
C ASP A 399 26.18 36.73 -2.16
N VAL A 400 26.55 35.48 -1.83
CA VAL A 400 25.64 34.37 -1.69
C VAL A 400 25.70 33.81 -0.27
N ALA A 401 24.58 33.86 0.44
CA ALA A 401 24.43 33.12 1.68
C ALA A 401 24.03 31.67 1.32
N PHE A 402 24.97 30.76 1.45
CA PHE A 402 24.72 29.36 1.09
C PHE A 402 23.78 28.71 2.11
N GLU A 403 22.62 28.31 1.64
CA GLU A 403 21.53 27.72 2.46
C GLU A 403 21.74 26.25 2.85
N GLY A 404 22.79 25.62 2.31
CA GLY A 404 23.05 24.18 2.48
C GLY A 404 22.39 23.32 1.42
N LEU A 405 22.94 22.13 1.20
CA LEU A 405 22.47 21.21 0.16
C LEU A 405 21.02 20.81 0.39
N ILE A 406 20.65 20.41 1.62
CA ILE A 406 19.30 19.96 1.95
C ILE A 406 18.25 21.06 1.69
N LYS A 407 18.46 22.26 2.27
CA LYS A 407 17.48 23.36 2.11
C LYS A 407 17.37 23.83 0.66
N ASN A 408 18.49 23.86 -0.09
CA ASN A 408 18.48 24.23 -1.50
C ASN A 408 17.65 23.26 -2.35
N VAL A 409 17.86 21.97 -2.14
CA VAL A 409 17.10 20.92 -2.84
C VAL A 409 15.62 20.95 -2.44
N GLU A 410 15.31 21.16 -1.16
CA GLU A 410 13.94 21.30 -0.66
C GLU A 410 13.22 22.50 -1.29
N ARG A 411 13.89 23.66 -1.39
CA ARG A 411 13.34 24.83 -2.07
C ARG A 411 13.06 24.54 -3.55
N ARG A 412 14.03 23.94 -4.27
CA ARG A 412 13.85 23.57 -5.70
C ARG A 412 12.70 22.58 -5.91
N TYR A 413 12.53 21.61 -5.01
CA TYR A 413 11.40 20.68 -5.03
C TYR A 413 10.06 21.39 -4.89
N ARG A 414 9.97 22.40 -4.01
CA ARG A 414 8.75 23.18 -3.82
C ARG A 414 8.44 24.10 -5.01
N GLU A 415 9.46 24.69 -5.61
CA GLU A 415 9.34 25.69 -6.68
C GLU A 415 9.12 25.07 -8.08
N THR A 416 9.51 23.81 -8.29
CA THR A 416 9.35 23.17 -9.59
C THR A 416 7.89 22.89 -9.92
N GLY A 417 7.44 23.31 -11.14
CA GLY A 417 6.13 22.98 -11.69
C GLY A 417 6.09 21.66 -12.48
N SER A 418 7.24 20.97 -12.62
CA SER A 418 7.35 19.73 -13.40
C SER A 418 7.20 18.50 -12.50
N ASP A 419 6.16 17.69 -12.75
CA ASP A 419 5.93 16.43 -12.01
C ASP A 419 7.07 15.43 -12.17
N SER A 420 7.68 15.36 -13.36
CA SER A 420 8.85 14.50 -13.61
C SER A 420 10.04 14.92 -12.75
N THR A 421 10.28 16.21 -12.62
CA THR A 421 11.37 16.75 -11.78
C THR A 421 11.08 16.53 -10.30
N LYS A 422 9.81 16.67 -9.86
CA LYS A 422 9.41 16.34 -8.47
C LYS A 422 9.67 14.87 -8.16
N GLN A 423 9.25 13.96 -9.05
CA GLN A 423 9.47 12.52 -8.88
C GLN A 423 10.97 12.19 -8.81
N GLU A 424 11.82 12.88 -9.56
CA GLU A 424 13.26 12.69 -9.46
C GLU A 424 13.81 13.16 -8.10
N TYR A 425 13.37 14.32 -7.59
CA TYR A 425 13.75 14.77 -6.24
C TYR A 425 13.26 13.82 -5.15
N GLU A 426 12.07 13.24 -5.27
CA GLU A 426 11.52 12.26 -4.31
C GLU A 426 12.40 11.02 -4.15
N THR A 427 13.20 10.67 -5.16
CA THR A 427 14.17 9.56 -5.05
C THR A 427 15.31 9.84 -4.05
N PHE A 428 15.51 11.07 -3.64
CA PHE A 428 16.48 11.50 -2.63
C PHE A 428 15.87 11.72 -1.25
N MET A 429 14.59 11.37 -1.08
CA MET A 429 13.90 11.49 0.20
C MET A 429 13.81 10.15 0.92
N ARG A 430 13.92 10.21 2.25
CA ARG A 430 13.65 9.10 3.15
C ARG A 430 12.37 9.37 3.92
N VAL A 431 11.60 8.32 4.16
CA VAL A 431 10.44 8.35 5.05
C VAL A 431 10.94 8.15 6.48
N THR A 432 10.79 9.17 7.32
CA THR A 432 11.18 9.13 8.75
C THR A 432 9.95 9.20 9.64
N PRO A 433 9.90 8.45 10.77
CA PRO A 433 8.82 8.61 11.73
C PRO A 433 8.72 10.04 12.23
N CYS A 434 7.51 10.57 12.35
CA CYS A 434 7.30 11.93 12.87
C CYS A 434 7.83 12.05 14.30
N GLN A 435 8.76 12.95 14.54
CA GLN A 435 9.39 13.15 15.86
C GLN A 435 8.40 13.56 16.96
N ALA A 436 7.28 14.22 16.62
CA ALA A 436 6.29 14.67 17.61
C ALA A 436 5.35 13.55 18.08
N CYS A 437 4.96 12.61 17.20
CA CYS A 437 4.06 11.52 17.55
C CYS A 437 4.71 10.13 17.43
N HIS A 438 6.00 10.05 17.13
CA HIS A 438 6.75 8.79 17.01
C HIS A 438 6.06 7.73 16.13
N GLY A 439 5.41 8.18 15.02
CA GLY A 439 4.67 7.29 14.12
C GLY A 439 3.21 7.06 14.51
N GLN A 440 2.75 7.47 15.68
CA GLN A 440 1.41 7.14 16.21
C GLN A 440 0.25 7.94 15.60
N ARG A 441 0.51 8.92 14.73
CA ARG A 441 -0.45 9.70 13.94
C ARG A 441 -1.39 10.64 14.71
N LEU A 442 -1.64 10.38 15.99
CA LEU A 442 -2.61 11.09 16.86
C LEU A 442 -1.96 12.10 17.79
N LYS A 443 -2.78 12.97 18.36
CA LYS A 443 -2.38 13.88 19.45
C LYS A 443 -2.08 13.10 20.74
N PRO A 444 -1.19 13.60 21.62
CA PRO A 444 -0.91 12.96 22.91
C PRO A 444 -2.15 12.80 23.81
N THR A 445 -3.13 13.73 23.72
CA THR A 445 -4.38 13.65 24.46
C THR A 445 -5.25 12.48 24.02
N SER A 446 -5.33 12.21 22.72
CA SER A 446 -6.06 11.06 22.17
C SER A 446 -5.37 9.73 22.51
N LEU A 447 -4.05 9.71 22.52
CA LEU A 447 -3.25 8.54 22.90
C LEU A 447 -3.27 8.26 24.42
N GLY A 448 -3.63 9.26 25.23
CA GLY A 448 -3.83 9.11 26.67
C GLY A 448 -5.11 8.34 27.05
N VAL A 449 -5.98 8.01 26.09
CA VAL A 449 -7.20 7.22 26.37
C VAL A 449 -6.93 5.75 26.13
N THR A 450 -7.24 4.90 27.13
CA THR A 450 -6.96 3.45 27.06
C THR A 450 -8.22 2.61 27.22
N VAL A 451 -8.18 1.41 26.64
CA VAL A 451 -9.14 0.32 26.86
C VAL A 451 -8.31 -0.95 27.11
N GLY A 452 -8.48 -1.60 28.26
CA GLY A 452 -7.63 -2.74 28.64
C GLY A 452 -6.14 -2.35 28.68
N ASP A 453 -5.83 -1.18 29.30
CA ASP A 453 -4.49 -0.61 29.48
C ASP A 453 -3.72 -0.29 28.19
N LYS A 454 -4.37 -0.39 27.01
CA LYS A 454 -3.76 -0.05 25.72
C LYS A 454 -4.46 1.12 25.05
N ASN A 455 -3.69 2.02 24.46
CA ASN A 455 -4.23 3.08 23.63
C ASN A 455 -4.61 2.54 22.23
N ILE A 456 -5.37 3.34 21.46
CA ILE A 456 -5.88 2.92 20.14
C ILE A 456 -4.76 2.57 19.14
N PHE A 457 -3.61 3.25 19.20
CA PHE A 457 -2.48 2.96 18.32
C PHE A 457 -1.80 1.63 18.70
N GLU A 458 -1.59 1.39 20.00
CA GLU A 458 -1.00 0.15 20.49
C GLU A 458 -1.86 -1.07 20.10
N VAL A 459 -3.19 -0.96 20.25
CA VAL A 459 -4.11 -2.03 19.86
C VAL A 459 -4.11 -2.25 18.35
N THR A 460 -4.14 -1.18 17.55
CA THR A 460 -4.13 -1.31 16.08
C THR A 460 -2.77 -1.73 15.51
N SER A 461 -1.71 -1.62 16.30
CA SER A 461 -0.35 -2.09 15.95
C SER A 461 -0.10 -3.56 16.30
N LEU A 462 -1.01 -4.21 17.02
CA LEU A 462 -0.96 -5.65 17.23
C LEU A 462 -1.19 -6.39 15.91
N SER A 463 -0.53 -7.54 15.73
CA SER A 463 -0.90 -8.47 14.67
C SER A 463 -2.34 -8.95 14.88
N ILE A 464 -3.04 -9.31 13.79
CA ILE A 464 -4.42 -9.80 13.85
C ILE A 464 -4.57 -10.95 14.86
N ASP A 465 -3.62 -11.89 14.92
CA ASP A 465 -3.60 -12.96 15.94
C ASP A 465 -3.51 -12.42 17.37
N ASN A 466 -2.60 -11.50 17.63
CA ASN A 466 -2.44 -10.91 18.94
C ASN A 466 -3.63 -10.01 19.31
N LEU A 467 -4.23 -9.36 18.31
CA LEU A 467 -5.44 -8.58 18.49
C LEU A 467 -6.63 -9.46 18.86
N GLN A 468 -6.80 -10.61 18.24
CA GLN A 468 -7.84 -11.59 18.61
C GLN A 468 -7.69 -12.04 20.07
N LYS A 469 -6.46 -12.42 20.48
CA LYS A 469 -6.15 -12.80 21.88
C LYS A 469 -6.43 -11.67 22.86
N PHE A 470 -6.03 -10.45 22.50
CA PHE A 470 -6.32 -9.26 23.31
C PHE A 470 -7.83 -9.04 23.49
N MET A 471 -8.60 -9.11 22.39
CA MET A 471 -10.05 -8.93 22.42
C MET A 471 -10.81 -10.05 23.15
N GLN A 472 -10.27 -11.27 23.18
CA GLN A 472 -10.83 -12.39 23.95
C GLN A 472 -10.58 -12.23 25.46
N ASN A 473 -9.40 -11.79 25.84
CA ASN A 473 -8.95 -11.64 27.23
C ASN A 473 -9.22 -10.23 27.81
N LEU A 474 -10.00 -9.40 27.12
CA LEU A 474 -10.29 -8.06 27.56
C LEU A 474 -11.23 -8.06 28.77
N GLU A 475 -10.72 -7.66 29.92
CA GLU A 475 -11.47 -7.48 31.16
C GLU A 475 -12.14 -6.09 31.18
N LEU A 476 -13.44 -6.06 31.33
CA LEU A 476 -14.25 -4.83 31.35
C LEU A 476 -15.23 -4.88 32.53
N SER A 477 -15.52 -3.72 33.08
CA SER A 477 -16.59 -3.59 34.08
C SER A 477 -17.96 -3.92 33.49
N GLU A 478 -18.96 -4.25 34.30
CA GLU A 478 -20.32 -4.53 33.85
C GLU A 478 -20.92 -3.37 33.02
N GLN A 479 -20.65 -2.15 33.44
CA GLN A 479 -21.09 -0.95 32.71
C GLN A 479 -20.42 -0.83 31.33
N GLN A 480 -19.11 -1.05 31.28
CA GLN A 480 -18.35 -1.03 30.01
C GLN A 480 -18.80 -2.13 29.07
N LEU A 481 -19.11 -3.32 29.59
CA LEU A 481 -19.65 -4.44 28.82
C LEU A 481 -21.03 -4.11 28.25
N LEU A 482 -21.92 -3.50 29.07
CA LEU A 482 -23.26 -3.11 28.59
C LEU A 482 -23.17 -2.13 27.43
N ILE A 483 -22.31 -1.11 27.52
CA ILE A 483 -22.13 -0.08 26.48
C ILE A 483 -21.40 -0.66 25.26
N GLY A 484 -20.34 -1.44 25.47
CA GLY A 484 -19.43 -1.91 24.42
C GLY A 484 -19.86 -3.19 23.71
N LYS A 485 -20.82 -3.96 24.22
CA LYS A 485 -21.19 -5.30 23.75
C LYS A 485 -21.35 -5.42 22.24
N GLN A 486 -22.13 -4.54 21.64
CA GLN A 486 -22.42 -4.58 20.20
C GLN A 486 -21.18 -4.19 19.38
N ILE A 487 -20.44 -3.18 19.83
CA ILE A 487 -19.21 -2.73 19.16
C ILE A 487 -18.16 -3.83 19.19
N LEU A 488 -17.97 -4.47 20.34
CA LEU A 488 -17.02 -5.59 20.51
C LEU A 488 -17.38 -6.79 19.64
N LYS A 489 -18.69 -7.09 19.50
CA LYS A 489 -19.17 -8.15 18.60
C LYS A 489 -18.74 -7.90 17.16
N GLU A 490 -18.96 -6.67 16.66
CA GLU A 490 -18.57 -6.28 15.30
C GLU A 490 -17.05 -6.32 15.08
N ILE A 491 -16.26 -5.79 16.03
CA ILE A 491 -14.81 -5.84 15.95
C ILE A 491 -14.31 -7.29 15.89
N ARG A 492 -14.78 -8.15 16.80
CA ARG A 492 -14.37 -9.57 16.86
C ARG A 492 -14.71 -10.30 15.55
N ALA A 493 -15.90 -10.09 15.00
CA ALA A 493 -16.30 -10.74 13.75
C ALA A 493 -15.40 -10.29 12.58
N ARG A 494 -15.17 -8.99 12.40
CA ARG A 494 -14.36 -8.46 11.31
C ARG A 494 -12.87 -8.84 11.44
N VAL A 495 -12.34 -8.88 12.66
CA VAL A 495 -10.96 -9.33 12.93
C VAL A 495 -10.82 -10.82 12.63
N SER A 496 -11.85 -11.66 12.95
CA SER A 496 -11.86 -13.07 12.58
C SER A 496 -11.81 -13.28 11.07
N PHE A 497 -12.60 -12.52 10.29
CA PHE A 497 -12.58 -12.64 8.83
C PHE A 497 -11.19 -12.33 8.23
N LEU A 498 -10.44 -11.40 8.81
CA LEU A 498 -9.06 -11.14 8.37
C LEU A 498 -8.13 -12.33 8.66
N ALA A 499 -8.31 -13.01 9.79
CA ALA A 499 -7.56 -14.23 10.13
C ALA A 499 -7.94 -15.41 9.23
N ASP A 500 -9.24 -15.56 8.91
CA ASP A 500 -9.78 -16.64 8.09
C ASP A 500 -9.29 -16.58 6.64
N VAL A 501 -8.99 -15.38 6.11
CA VAL A 501 -8.36 -15.22 4.79
C VAL A 501 -6.82 -15.26 4.83
N GLY A 502 -6.19 -15.69 5.94
CA GLY A 502 -4.76 -15.89 6.06
C GLY A 502 -3.95 -14.60 6.28
N LEU A 503 -4.55 -13.54 6.85
CA LEU A 503 -3.89 -12.25 7.10
C LEU A 503 -3.53 -12.02 8.58
N ASN A 504 -3.35 -13.09 9.35
CA ASN A 504 -3.10 -13.04 10.79
C ASN A 504 -1.84 -12.25 11.18
N TYR A 505 -0.85 -12.18 10.32
CA TYR A 505 0.41 -11.46 10.56
C TYR A 505 0.30 -9.93 10.34
N LEU A 506 -0.74 -9.45 9.65
CA LEU A 506 -0.93 -8.02 9.41
C LEU A 506 -1.32 -7.27 10.67
N THR A 507 -1.08 -5.95 10.66
CA THR A 507 -1.57 -5.03 11.68
C THR A 507 -2.59 -4.06 11.09
N LEU A 508 -3.57 -3.62 11.88
CA LEU A 508 -4.56 -2.63 11.43
C LEU A 508 -3.94 -1.27 11.12
N ALA A 509 -2.82 -0.92 11.76
CA ALA A 509 -2.09 0.33 11.54
C ALA A 509 -1.28 0.35 10.24
N ARG A 510 -1.06 -0.82 9.58
CA ARG A 510 -0.28 -0.92 8.33
C ARG A 510 -0.92 -0.12 7.20
N GLY A 511 -0.12 0.72 6.54
CA GLY A 511 -0.55 1.53 5.40
C GLY A 511 -0.86 0.68 4.17
N THR A 512 -1.95 0.99 3.47
CA THR A 512 -2.39 0.23 2.29
C THR A 512 -1.40 0.30 1.12
N ALA A 513 -0.62 1.37 1.03
CA ALA A 513 0.41 1.52 -0.01
C ALA A 513 1.57 0.51 0.11
N SER A 514 1.75 -0.12 1.28
CA SER A 514 2.78 -1.14 1.54
C SER A 514 2.29 -2.57 1.37
N LEU A 515 1.04 -2.77 1.00
CA LEU A 515 0.44 -4.09 0.81
C LEU A 515 0.79 -4.65 -0.57
N SER A 516 1.01 -5.95 -0.64
CA SER A 516 1.03 -6.67 -1.91
C SER A 516 -0.36 -6.69 -2.56
N GLY A 517 -0.43 -6.96 -3.86
CA GLY A 517 -1.70 -7.08 -4.58
C GLY A 517 -2.64 -8.11 -3.95
N GLY A 518 -2.11 -9.29 -3.61
CA GLY A 518 -2.88 -10.36 -2.96
C GLY A 518 -3.33 -10.00 -1.53
N GLU A 519 -2.49 -9.31 -0.72
CA GLU A 519 -2.91 -8.82 0.61
C GLU A 519 -4.07 -7.84 0.50
N ALA A 520 -3.99 -6.86 -0.42
CA ALA A 520 -5.04 -5.87 -0.63
C ALA A 520 -6.35 -6.51 -1.11
N GLN A 521 -6.28 -7.51 -1.96
CA GLN A 521 -7.43 -8.26 -2.45
C GLN A 521 -8.11 -9.06 -1.32
N ARG A 522 -7.33 -9.78 -0.50
CA ARG A 522 -7.86 -10.54 0.64
C ARG A 522 -8.48 -9.64 1.72
N ILE A 523 -7.93 -8.44 1.94
CA ILE A 523 -8.56 -7.44 2.83
C ILE A 523 -9.94 -7.05 2.29
N ARG A 524 -10.09 -6.83 0.97
CA ARG A 524 -11.40 -6.54 0.38
C ARG A 524 -12.35 -7.73 0.50
N LEU A 525 -11.86 -8.95 0.25
CA LEU A 525 -12.66 -10.17 0.43
C LEU A 525 -13.18 -10.28 1.87
N ALA A 526 -12.30 -10.13 2.88
CA ALA A 526 -12.69 -10.14 4.28
C ALA A 526 -13.73 -9.06 4.63
N THR A 527 -13.58 -7.85 4.05
CA THR A 527 -14.55 -6.75 4.23
C THR A 527 -15.92 -7.11 3.64
N GLN A 528 -15.96 -7.72 2.45
CA GLN A 528 -17.22 -8.13 1.80
C GLN A 528 -17.91 -9.27 2.54
N ILE A 529 -17.17 -10.25 3.03
CA ILE A 529 -17.72 -11.31 3.89
C ILE A 529 -18.34 -10.69 5.15
N GLY A 530 -17.66 -9.72 5.75
CA GLY A 530 -18.14 -8.98 6.92
C GLY A 530 -19.42 -8.17 6.68
N SER A 531 -19.76 -7.86 5.41
CA SER A 531 -20.99 -7.16 5.06
C SER A 531 -22.25 -8.04 5.16
N GLY A 532 -22.09 -9.38 5.19
CA GLY A 532 -23.19 -10.34 5.30
C GLY A 532 -24.18 -10.33 4.13
N LEU A 533 -23.76 -9.87 2.94
CA LEU A 533 -24.61 -9.84 1.74
C LEU A 533 -24.91 -11.25 1.26
N VAL A 534 -26.16 -11.49 0.87
CA VAL A 534 -26.69 -12.78 0.41
C VAL A 534 -27.35 -12.62 -0.96
N GLY A 535 -27.26 -13.64 -1.81
CA GLY A 535 -27.89 -13.62 -3.14
C GLY A 535 -27.15 -12.74 -4.16
N VAL A 536 -25.84 -12.52 -3.97
CA VAL A 536 -24.96 -11.70 -4.80
C VAL A 536 -24.04 -12.61 -5.64
N ALA A 537 -23.55 -12.11 -6.79
CA ALA A 537 -22.46 -12.73 -7.53
C ALA A 537 -21.14 -12.06 -7.15
N TYR A 538 -20.24 -12.79 -6.51
CA TYR A 538 -18.87 -12.35 -6.28
C TYR A 538 -17.99 -12.80 -7.44
N ILE A 539 -17.26 -11.86 -8.03
CA ILE A 539 -16.34 -12.11 -9.14
C ILE A 539 -14.94 -11.79 -8.65
N LEU A 540 -14.08 -12.82 -8.55
CA LEU A 540 -12.74 -12.73 -7.98
C LEU A 540 -11.69 -13.00 -9.05
N ASP A 541 -10.59 -12.23 -9.02
CA ASP A 541 -9.44 -12.38 -9.92
C ASP A 541 -8.27 -12.98 -9.15
N GLU A 542 -7.97 -14.25 -9.36
CA GLU A 542 -6.83 -14.98 -8.80
C GLU A 542 -6.62 -14.76 -7.29
N PRO A 543 -7.61 -15.10 -6.43
CA PRO A 543 -7.51 -14.82 -4.99
C PRO A 543 -6.44 -15.65 -4.25
N SER A 544 -5.94 -16.75 -4.83
CA SER A 544 -4.87 -17.59 -4.29
C SER A 544 -3.46 -16.98 -4.44
N ILE A 545 -3.34 -15.85 -5.14
CA ILE A 545 -2.07 -15.25 -5.51
C ILE A 545 -1.18 -14.95 -4.29
N GLY A 546 0.11 -15.35 -4.35
CA GLY A 546 1.08 -15.10 -3.28
C GLY A 546 0.77 -15.85 -1.97
N LEU A 547 -0.10 -16.86 -2.01
CA LEU A 547 -0.41 -17.73 -0.88
C LEU A 547 0.49 -18.97 -0.86
N HIS A 548 0.95 -19.30 0.34
CA HIS A 548 1.44 -20.65 0.61
C HIS A 548 0.26 -21.63 0.64
N GLN A 549 0.44 -22.88 0.24
CA GLN A 549 -0.65 -23.87 0.17
C GLN A 549 -1.44 -23.99 1.48
N ARG A 550 -0.78 -23.93 2.62
CA ARG A 550 -1.46 -23.91 3.94
C ARG A 550 -2.47 -22.77 4.10
N ASP A 551 -2.13 -21.60 3.56
CA ASP A 551 -3.01 -20.42 3.65
C ASP A 551 -4.10 -20.47 2.56
N ASN A 552 -3.84 -21.16 1.43
CA ASN A 552 -4.83 -21.44 0.38
C ASN A 552 -5.97 -22.32 0.90
N ASP A 553 -5.69 -23.32 1.72
CA ASP A 553 -6.71 -24.17 2.35
C ASP A 553 -7.73 -23.35 3.17
N LYS A 554 -7.25 -22.33 3.90
CA LYS A 554 -8.12 -21.39 4.65
C LYS A 554 -8.98 -20.53 3.72
N LEU A 555 -8.38 -20.00 2.65
CA LEU A 555 -9.09 -19.23 1.64
C LEU A 555 -10.22 -20.07 1.01
N LEU A 556 -9.93 -21.31 0.62
CA LEU A 556 -10.94 -22.22 0.05
C LEU A 556 -12.09 -22.50 1.01
N ALA A 557 -11.80 -22.71 2.30
CA ALA A 557 -12.84 -22.87 3.32
C ALA A 557 -13.70 -21.60 3.42
N THR A 558 -13.11 -20.42 3.35
CA THR A 558 -13.80 -19.13 3.38
C THR A 558 -14.68 -18.92 2.14
N LEU A 559 -14.18 -19.26 0.94
CA LEU A 559 -14.96 -19.17 -0.30
C LEU A 559 -16.16 -20.12 -0.28
N LYS A 560 -15.97 -21.37 0.18
CA LYS A 560 -17.07 -22.33 0.36
C LYS A 560 -18.12 -21.81 1.35
N HIS A 561 -17.70 -21.22 2.46
CA HIS A 561 -18.61 -20.59 3.41
C HIS A 561 -19.43 -19.48 2.77
N LEU A 562 -18.78 -18.60 1.96
CA LEU A 562 -19.47 -17.50 1.25
C LEU A 562 -20.51 -18.04 0.25
N ARG A 563 -20.22 -19.14 -0.46
CA ARG A 563 -21.17 -19.87 -1.30
C ARG A 563 -22.34 -20.41 -0.48
N ASP A 564 -22.05 -21.06 0.66
CA ASP A 564 -23.06 -21.71 1.52
C ASP A 564 -24.05 -20.70 2.13
N LEU A 565 -23.67 -19.41 2.21
CA LEU A 565 -24.59 -18.33 2.53
C LEU A 565 -25.60 -18.00 1.41
N GLY A 566 -25.54 -18.68 0.25
CA GLY A 566 -26.47 -18.49 -0.87
C GLY A 566 -25.97 -17.49 -1.91
N ASN A 567 -24.66 -17.30 -2.04
CA ASN A 567 -24.02 -16.47 -3.05
C ASN A 567 -23.49 -17.28 -4.23
N SER A 568 -23.41 -16.64 -5.40
CA SER A 568 -22.74 -17.20 -6.58
C SER A 568 -21.30 -16.73 -6.59
N LEU A 569 -20.34 -17.64 -6.70
CA LEU A 569 -18.92 -17.29 -6.80
C LEU A 569 -18.42 -17.58 -8.20
N ILE A 570 -17.82 -16.60 -8.85
CA ILE A 570 -17.12 -16.74 -10.14
C ILE A 570 -15.68 -16.34 -9.88
N VAL A 571 -14.77 -17.30 -9.98
CA VAL A 571 -13.36 -17.10 -9.65
C VAL A 571 -12.51 -17.39 -10.87
N VAL A 572 -11.73 -16.42 -11.33
CA VAL A 572 -10.69 -16.64 -12.35
C VAL A 572 -9.49 -17.21 -11.63
N GLU A 573 -9.09 -18.46 -11.96
CA GLU A 573 -8.01 -19.14 -11.22
C GLU A 573 -7.19 -20.11 -12.07
N HIS A 574 -5.98 -20.37 -11.59
CA HIS A 574 -5.03 -21.30 -12.18
C HIS A 574 -4.51 -22.35 -11.20
N ASP A 575 -4.89 -22.26 -9.93
CA ASP A 575 -4.48 -23.16 -8.86
C ASP A 575 -5.24 -24.49 -8.92
N GLU A 576 -4.50 -25.61 -8.83
CA GLU A 576 -5.07 -26.97 -8.91
C GLU A 576 -6.07 -27.24 -7.79
N ASP A 577 -5.70 -26.90 -6.53
CA ASP A 577 -6.54 -27.17 -5.36
C ASP A 577 -7.86 -26.39 -5.44
N THR A 578 -7.81 -25.16 -5.95
CA THR A 578 -9.00 -24.31 -6.19
C THR A 578 -9.91 -24.91 -7.24
N MET A 579 -9.37 -25.40 -8.36
CA MET A 579 -10.18 -26.05 -9.41
C MET A 579 -10.80 -27.36 -8.92
N ARG A 580 -10.07 -28.16 -8.13
CA ARG A 580 -10.62 -29.41 -7.53
C ARG A 580 -11.66 -29.13 -6.45
N ALA A 581 -11.60 -27.99 -5.80
CA ALA A 581 -12.54 -27.58 -4.75
C ALA A 581 -13.83 -26.93 -5.29
N ALA A 582 -13.84 -26.56 -6.58
CA ALA A 582 -14.96 -25.90 -7.26
C ALA A 582 -16.11 -26.86 -7.54
N ASP A 583 -17.35 -26.36 -7.50
CA ASP A 583 -18.54 -27.10 -7.90
C ASP A 583 -18.63 -27.22 -9.43
N CYS A 584 -18.10 -26.25 -10.15
CA CYS A 584 -18.08 -26.21 -11.62
C CYS A 584 -16.83 -25.48 -12.11
N VAL A 585 -16.20 -26.00 -13.17
CA VAL A 585 -15.05 -25.37 -13.82
C VAL A 585 -15.42 -25.07 -15.26
N VAL A 586 -15.09 -23.88 -15.73
CA VAL A 586 -15.31 -23.39 -17.12
C VAL A 586 -13.95 -23.16 -17.74
N ASP A 587 -13.56 -23.99 -18.70
CA ASP A 587 -12.28 -23.86 -19.41
C ASP A 587 -12.45 -23.07 -20.72
N ILE A 588 -11.70 -21.95 -20.82
CA ILE A 588 -11.77 -21.01 -21.94
C ILE A 588 -10.46 -21.09 -22.73
N GLY A 589 -10.58 -21.35 -24.02
CA GLY A 589 -9.43 -21.58 -24.88
C GLY A 589 -9.77 -21.59 -26.36
N PRO A 590 -9.16 -22.53 -27.11
CA PRO A 590 -8.07 -23.44 -26.73
C PRO A 590 -6.68 -22.77 -26.64
N GLY A 591 -6.51 -21.56 -27.21
CA GLY A 591 -5.25 -20.82 -27.23
C GLY A 591 -5.34 -19.48 -26.53
N ALA A 592 -4.38 -18.60 -26.83
CA ALA A 592 -4.33 -17.23 -26.32
C ALA A 592 -4.63 -16.22 -27.47
N GLY A 593 -5.09 -15.00 -27.11
CA GLY A 593 -5.37 -13.95 -28.07
C GLY A 593 -6.42 -14.36 -29.10
N GLU A 594 -6.11 -14.24 -30.39
CA GLU A 594 -7.03 -14.62 -31.49
C GLU A 594 -7.36 -16.12 -31.54
N HIS A 595 -6.49 -16.97 -30.99
CA HIS A 595 -6.71 -18.41 -30.89
C HIS A 595 -7.49 -18.84 -29.65
N GLY A 596 -7.88 -17.87 -28.79
CA GLY A 596 -8.71 -18.07 -27.62
C GLY A 596 -10.18 -17.69 -27.84
N GLY A 597 -10.90 -17.44 -26.76
CA GLY A 597 -12.24 -16.88 -26.73
C GLY A 597 -13.37 -17.88 -26.98
N GLU A 598 -13.10 -19.20 -26.94
CA GLU A 598 -14.08 -20.26 -27.11
C GLU A 598 -14.26 -21.04 -25.80
N LEU A 599 -15.45 -21.62 -25.60
CA LEU A 599 -15.71 -22.56 -24.51
C LEU A 599 -15.14 -23.93 -24.88
N VAL A 600 -14.11 -24.39 -24.15
CA VAL A 600 -13.48 -25.70 -24.36
C VAL A 600 -14.22 -26.80 -23.59
N ALA A 601 -14.52 -26.52 -22.33
CA ALA A 601 -15.20 -27.46 -21.44
C ALA A 601 -15.96 -26.72 -20.32
N ILE A 602 -17.02 -27.36 -19.82
CA ILE A 602 -17.73 -26.95 -18.60
C ILE A 602 -18.17 -28.20 -17.86
N GLY A 603 -17.96 -28.25 -16.56
CA GLY A 603 -18.32 -29.37 -15.69
C GLY A 603 -17.46 -29.42 -14.44
N THR A 604 -17.35 -30.58 -13.81
CA THR A 604 -16.44 -30.80 -12.66
C THR A 604 -14.98 -30.90 -13.13
N ALA A 605 -14.02 -30.83 -12.20
CA ALA A 605 -12.61 -31.06 -12.52
C ALA A 605 -12.37 -32.43 -13.20
N GLU A 606 -13.12 -33.47 -12.76
CA GLU A 606 -13.07 -34.82 -13.36
C GLU A 606 -13.59 -34.84 -14.82
N ASP A 607 -14.57 -33.99 -15.13
CA ASP A 607 -15.10 -33.90 -16.50
C ASP A 607 -14.07 -33.21 -17.44
N LEU A 608 -13.36 -32.21 -16.93
CA LEU A 608 -12.28 -31.57 -17.68
C LEU A 608 -11.14 -32.57 -17.97
N MET A 609 -10.76 -33.39 -16.98
CA MET A 609 -9.70 -34.39 -17.14
C MET A 609 -10.00 -35.42 -18.25
N LYS A 610 -11.28 -35.66 -18.55
CA LYS A 610 -11.72 -36.56 -19.63
C LYS A 610 -11.77 -35.91 -21.00
N ASN A 611 -11.70 -34.59 -21.08
CA ASN A 611 -11.79 -33.85 -22.33
C ASN A 611 -10.41 -33.75 -23.03
N PRO A 612 -10.19 -34.41 -24.18
CA PRO A 612 -8.88 -34.41 -24.87
C PRO A 612 -8.47 -33.01 -25.39
N ASN A 613 -9.40 -32.09 -25.53
CA ASN A 613 -9.14 -30.74 -26.04
C ASN A 613 -8.77 -29.75 -24.91
N SER A 614 -9.00 -30.11 -23.64
CA SER A 614 -8.65 -29.30 -22.49
C SER A 614 -7.17 -29.47 -22.13
N ILE A 615 -6.39 -28.40 -22.32
CA ILE A 615 -5.00 -28.36 -21.85
C ILE A 615 -4.98 -28.39 -20.32
N THR A 616 -5.89 -27.66 -19.67
CA THR A 616 -6.06 -27.69 -18.22
C THR A 616 -6.34 -29.10 -17.72
N GLY A 617 -7.26 -29.81 -18.37
CA GLY A 617 -7.60 -31.20 -18.05
C GLY A 617 -6.41 -32.17 -18.15
N LYS A 618 -5.52 -32.00 -19.14
CA LYS A 618 -4.30 -32.79 -19.28
C LYS A 618 -3.29 -32.57 -18.17
N TYR A 619 -3.17 -31.34 -17.63
CA TYR A 619 -2.33 -31.09 -16.45
C TYR A 619 -2.97 -31.67 -15.18
N LEU A 620 -4.28 -31.49 -14.98
CA LEU A 620 -5.01 -32.04 -13.83
C LEU A 620 -5.00 -33.57 -13.76
N SER A 621 -5.02 -34.24 -14.92
CA SER A 621 -4.93 -35.72 -15.02
C SER A 621 -3.51 -36.24 -14.87
N GLY A 622 -2.48 -35.37 -14.95
CA GLY A 622 -1.08 -35.79 -14.97
C GLY A 622 -0.55 -36.30 -16.32
N GLU A 623 -1.37 -36.25 -17.40
CA GLU A 623 -0.93 -36.55 -18.76
C GLU A 623 0.20 -35.60 -19.19
N LEU A 624 0.05 -34.30 -18.89
CA LEU A 624 1.08 -33.30 -18.98
C LEU A 624 1.56 -32.93 -17.59
N LYS A 625 2.86 -32.91 -17.35
CA LYS A 625 3.45 -32.48 -16.07
C LYS A 625 4.78 -31.80 -16.26
N ILE A 626 5.12 -30.93 -15.36
CA ILE A 626 6.46 -30.32 -15.28
C ILE A 626 7.39 -31.37 -14.66
N PRO A 627 8.43 -31.83 -15.37
CA PRO A 627 9.29 -32.90 -14.87
C PRO A 627 10.17 -32.44 -13.70
N VAL A 628 10.41 -33.33 -12.76
CA VAL A 628 11.43 -33.13 -11.73
C VAL A 628 12.79 -33.41 -12.36
N PRO A 629 13.80 -32.53 -12.21
CA PRO A 629 15.15 -32.79 -12.73
C PRO A 629 15.76 -34.08 -12.13
N SER A 630 16.32 -34.90 -12.97
CA SER A 630 16.98 -36.18 -12.53
C SER A 630 18.22 -35.93 -11.68
N GLU A 631 18.93 -34.83 -11.93
CA GLU A 631 20.10 -34.41 -11.16
C GLU A 631 20.00 -32.93 -10.82
N ARG A 632 20.37 -32.58 -9.57
CA ARG A 632 20.43 -31.17 -9.12
C ARG A 632 21.80 -30.61 -9.45
N ARG A 633 21.85 -29.36 -9.93
CA ARG A 633 23.08 -28.62 -10.19
C ARG A 633 23.84 -28.39 -8.89
N LYS A 634 25.18 -28.47 -8.96
CA LYS A 634 26.06 -28.19 -7.82
C LYS A 634 26.41 -26.71 -7.79
N PRO A 635 26.42 -26.06 -6.62
CA PRO A 635 26.83 -24.67 -6.49
C PRO A 635 28.27 -24.44 -6.97
N THR A 636 28.50 -23.35 -7.67
CA THR A 636 29.85 -22.91 -8.10
C THR A 636 30.53 -22.03 -7.03
N GLY A 637 29.78 -21.49 -6.10
CA GLY A 637 30.20 -20.63 -5.01
C GLY A 637 29.08 -20.35 -4.03
N TRP A 638 29.32 -19.48 -3.07
CA TRP A 638 28.36 -19.12 -2.05
C TRP A 638 28.36 -17.63 -1.77
N LEU A 639 27.17 -17.05 -1.64
CA LEU A 639 26.93 -15.70 -1.19
C LEU A 639 26.30 -15.77 0.23
N LYS A 640 26.94 -15.18 1.23
CA LYS A 640 26.50 -15.30 2.61
C LYS A 640 25.98 -13.97 3.14
N VAL A 641 24.70 -13.91 3.46
CA VAL A 641 24.06 -12.80 4.20
C VAL A 641 24.26 -13.04 5.68
N VAL A 642 24.82 -12.07 6.40
CA VAL A 642 25.15 -12.19 7.82
C VAL A 642 24.34 -11.20 8.63
N GLY A 643 23.65 -11.67 9.69
CA GLY A 643 23.02 -10.82 10.67
C GLY A 643 21.81 -10.04 10.13
N ALA A 644 20.99 -10.65 9.27
CA ALA A 644 19.80 -10.03 8.72
C ALA A 644 18.75 -9.76 9.83
N LYS A 645 18.32 -8.49 9.99
CA LYS A 645 17.43 -8.01 11.07
C LYS A 645 16.28 -7.14 10.59
N GLU A 646 16.11 -6.99 9.27
CA GLU A 646 15.08 -6.12 8.72
C GLU A 646 13.68 -6.67 9.01
N HIS A 647 12.77 -5.81 9.41
CA HIS A 647 11.38 -6.12 9.77
C HIS A 647 11.28 -7.25 10.83
N ASN A 648 10.72 -8.42 10.45
CA ASN A 648 10.55 -9.56 11.36
C ASN A 648 11.75 -10.53 11.39
N LEU A 649 12.82 -10.29 10.64
CA LEU A 649 13.99 -11.17 10.62
C LEU A 649 14.74 -11.19 11.94
N LYS A 650 15.03 -12.38 12.48
CA LYS A 650 15.58 -12.60 13.83
C LYS A 650 17.10 -12.76 13.84
N ASN A 651 17.84 -11.80 13.23
CA ASN A 651 19.32 -11.82 13.17
C ASN A 651 19.85 -13.10 12.53
N ILE A 652 19.29 -13.48 11.37
CA ILE A 652 19.61 -14.74 10.70
C ILE A 652 20.84 -14.62 9.79
N ASN A 653 21.51 -15.75 9.61
CA ASN A 653 22.57 -15.94 8.62
C ASN A 653 22.05 -16.89 7.54
N VAL A 654 22.19 -16.48 6.27
CA VAL A 654 21.68 -17.25 5.13
C VAL A 654 22.72 -17.39 4.05
N ASN A 655 22.91 -18.61 3.53
CA ASN A 655 23.83 -18.89 2.44
C ASN A 655 23.03 -19.11 1.16
N PHE A 656 23.30 -18.31 0.14
CA PHE A 656 22.74 -18.46 -1.20
C PHE A 656 23.79 -19.15 -2.11
N PRO A 657 23.46 -20.31 -2.70
CA PRO A 657 24.36 -20.96 -3.64
C PRO A 657 24.40 -20.21 -4.98
N LEU A 658 25.59 -20.09 -5.58
CA LEU A 658 25.79 -19.43 -6.85
C LEU A 658 25.79 -20.42 -8.02
N GLY A 659 25.38 -19.95 -9.22
CA GLY A 659 25.34 -20.74 -10.45
C GLY A 659 24.21 -21.78 -10.52
N VAL A 660 23.22 -21.68 -9.65
CA VAL A 660 22.10 -22.61 -9.55
C VAL A 660 20.78 -21.84 -9.39
N MET A 661 19.64 -22.54 -9.51
CA MET A 661 18.31 -22.01 -9.24
C MET A 661 17.92 -22.28 -7.78
N THR A 662 17.75 -21.21 -7.01
CA THR A 662 17.35 -21.23 -5.59
C THR A 662 15.94 -20.71 -5.43
N CYS A 663 15.05 -21.49 -4.80
CA CYS A 663 13.72 -21.02 -4.37
C CYS A 663 13.77 -20.58 -2.90
N VAL A 664 13.30 -19.37 -2.62
CA VAL A 664 13.05 -18.86 -1.26
C VAL A 664 11.57 -19.03 -0.96
N THR A 665 11.26 -19.92 -0.03
CA THR A 665 9.91 -20.38 0.28
C THR A 665 9.49 -20.04 1.71
N GLY A 666 8.26 -20.36 2.10
CA GLY A 666 7.72 -20.16 3.43
C GLY A 666 6.35 -19.50 3.41
N VAL A 667 5.65 -19.52 4.54
CA VAL A 667 4.31 -18.98 4.67
C VAL A 667 4.26 -17.48 4.39
N SER A 668 3.05 -16.95 4.10
CA SER A 668 2.85 -15.52 3.86
C SER A 668 3.29 -14.69 5.09
N GLY A 669 4.03 -13.60 4.85
CA GLY A 669 4.58 -12.77 5.92
C GLY A 669 5.75 -13.34 6.73
N SER A 670 6.34 -14.48 6.33
CA SER A 670 7.48 -15.11 7.05
C SER A 670 8.81 -14.32 6.98
N GLY A 671 8.94 -13.34 6.06
CA GLY A 671 10.14 -12.52 5.91
C GLY A 671 10.93 -12.74 4.63
N LYS A 672 10.40 -13.50 3.65
CA LYS A 672 11.05 -13.77 2.35
C LYS A 672 11.48 -12.49 1.63
N SER A 673 10.55 -11.57 1.38
CA SER A 673 10.83 -10.31 0.68
C SER A 673 11.73 -9.39 1.49
N SER A 674 11.68 -9.43 2.84
CA SER A 674 12.61 -8.69 3.70
C SER A 674 14.05 -9.19 3.53
N LEU A 675 14.27 -10.51 3.40
CA LEU A 675 15.59 -11.08 3.16
C LEU A 675 16.09 -10.82 1.73
N VAL A 676 15.24 -11.10 0.73
CA VAL A 676 15.66 -11.09 -0.68
C VAL A 676 15.62 -9.68 -1.26
N ASN A 677 14.47 -8.97 -1.15
CA ASN A 677 14.29 -7.68 -1.82
C ASN A 677 14.90 -6.54 -1.00
N GLU A 678 14.65 -6.49 0.33
CA GLU A 678 15.11 -5.37 1.15
C GLU A 678 16.61 -5.45 1.51
N ILE A 679 17.15 -6.63 1.74
CA ILE A 679 18.54 -6.81 2.12
C ILE A 679 19.39 -7.22 0.92
N LEU A 680 19.18 -8.42 0.37
CA LEU A 680 20.03 -9.00 -0.65
C LEU A 680 20.09 -8.13 -1.92
N TYR A 681 18.92 -7.88 -2.53
CA TYR A 681 18.83 -7.10 -3.76
C TYR A 681 19.36 -5.67 -3.58
N LYS A 682 18.88 -4.94 -2.56
CA LYS A 682 19.28 -3.54 -2.37
C LYS A 682 20.77 -3.39 -2.08
N ARG A 683 21.37 -4.32 -1.33
CA ARG A 683 22.82 -4.33 -1.08
C ARG A 683 23.61 -4.59 -2.36
N LEU A 684 23.27 -5.64 -3.11
CA LEU A 684 23.91 -5.97 -4.37
C LEU A 684 23.71 -4.88 -5.43
N ALA A 685 22.52 -4.29 -5.52
CA ALA A 685 22.24 -3.19 -6.45
C ALA A 685 23.08 -1.95 -6.15
N ARG A 686 23.25 -1.62 -4.86
CA ARG A 686 24.11 -0.51 -4.44
C ARG A 686 25.59 -0.78 -4.82
N ASP A 687 26.11 -1.95 -4.49
CA ASP A 687 27.54 -2.21 -4.57
C ASP A 687 27.99 -2.64 -6.00
N LEU A 688 27.17 -3.43 -6.72
CA LEU A 688 27.47 -3.88 -8.08
C LEU A 688 26.95 -2.95 -9.18
N ASN A 689 25.72 -2.46 -9.04
CA ASN A 689 25.07 -1.63 -10.07
C ASN A 689 25.17 -0.13 -9.78
N ARG A 690 25.77 0.29 -8.64
CA ARG A 690 25.84 1.67 -8.15
C ARG A 690 24.44 2.33 -8.04
N ALA A 691 23.44 1.55 -7.69
CA ALA A 691 22.09 2.01 -7.52
C ALA A 691 21.93 2.80 -6.21
N ARG A 692 21.06 3.81 -6.22
CA ARG A 692 20.75 4.65 -5.06
C ARG A 692 19.72 3.96 -4.17
N THR A 693 20.11 2.86 -3.53
CA THR A 693 19.25 2.08 -2.65
C THR A 693 19.87 1.95 -1.27
N ILE A 694 19.03 1.95 -0.24
CA ILE A 694 19.45 1.72 1.14
C ILE A 694 19.05 0.30 1.49
N PRO A 695 20.03 -0.59 1.74
CA PRO A 695 19.74 -1.95 2.18
C PRO A 695 19.11 -1.98 3.56
N GLY A 696 18.21 -2.93 3.80
CA GLY A 696 17.65 -3.22 5.10
C GLY A 696 18.72 -3.60 6.15
N ALA A 697 18.34 -3.62 7.40
CA ALA A 697 19.26 -3.85 8.52
C ALA A 697 19.89 -5.24 8.47
N HIS A 698 21.22 -5.28 8.27
CA HIS A 698 22.04 -6.49 8.27
C HIS A 698 23.49 -6.14 8.69
N LYS A 699 24.30 -7.15 8.97
CA LYS A 699 25.69 -6.93 9.34
C LYS A 699 26.58 -6.81 8.10
N ASP A 700 26.56 -7.80 7.20
CA ASP A 700 27.38 -7.82 5.97
C ASP A 700 26.87 -8.87 4.97
N ILE A 701 27.35 -8.78 3.70
CA ILE A 701 27.16 -9.79 2.67
C ILE A 701 28.54 -10.18 2.12
N ILE A 702 28.93 -11.45 2.28
CA ILE A 702 30.24 -11.99 1.92
C ILE A 702 30.10 -12.79 0.62
N GLY A 703 31.08 -12.66 -0.30
CA GLY A 703 31.13 -13.40 -1.58
C GLY A 703 30.61 -12.60 -2.77
N MET A 704 30.34 -11.29 -2.62
CA MET A 704 29.83 -10.43 -3.72
C MET A 704 30.82 -10.29 -4.88
N GLU A 705 32.11 -10.46 -4.66
CA GLU A 705 33.17 -10.41 -5.65
C GLU A 705 33.05 -11.48 -6.73
N GLN A 706 32.24 -12.52 -6.50
CA GLN A 706 31.98 -13.59 -7.47
C GLN A 706 30.91 -13.16 -8.50
N LEU A 707 30.23 -12.04 -8.27
CA LEU A 707 29.16 -11.51 -9.10
C LEU A 707 29.56 -10.21 -9.79
N ASP A 708 29.03 -9.97 -10.98
CA ASP A 708 29.26 -8.74 -11.75
C ASP A 708 28.05 -7.81 -11.77
N LYS A 709 26.85 -8.37 -11.61
CA LYS A 709 25.59 -7.62 -11.77
C LYS A 709 24.45 -8.30 -11.03
N VAL A 710 23.50 -7.49 -10.52
CA VAL A 710 22.20 -7.97 -10.05
C VAL A 710 21.07 -7.42 -10.92
N ILE A 711 20.09 -8.25 -11.22
CA ILE A 711 18.90 -7.91 -12.00
C ILE A 711 17.68 -8.32 -11.19
N ASP A 712 16.80 -7.36 -10.93
CA ASP A 712 15.52 -7.57 -10.29
C ASP A 712 14.40 -7.61 -11.33
N ILE A 713 13.58 -8.65 -11.26
CA ILE A 713 12.45 -8.91 -12.15
C ILE A 713 11.20 -8.99 -11.27
N ASP A 714 10.68 -7.84 -10.90
CA ASP A 714 9.47 -7.67 -10.10
C ASP A 714 8.21 -7.43 -10.96
N GLN A 715 7.04 -7.43 -10.32
CA GLN A 715 5.74 -7.21 -10.96
C GLN A 715 5.42 -5.72 -11.24
N SER A 716 6.34 -4.80 -10.97
CA SER A 716 6.12 -3.38 -11.23
C SER A 716 5.96 -3.10 -12.73
N PRO A 717 5.11 -2.12 -13.11
CA PRO A 717 4.90 -1.78 -14.52
C PRO A 717 6.22 -1.43 -15.24
N ILE A 718 6.33 -1.78 -16.52
CA ILE A 718 7.49 -1.45 -17.38
C ILE A 718 7.63 0.05 -17.69
N GLY A 719 6.71 0.86 -17.19
CA GLY A 719 6.70 2.31 -17.28
C GLY A 719 5.41 2.89 -16.74
N ARG A 720 5.44 4.17 -16.37
CA ARG A 720 4.30 4.87 -15.71
C ARG A 720 3.40 5.63 -16.70
N THR A 721 3.78 5.71 -17.96
CA THR A 721 3.06 6.49 -18.99
C THR A 721 2.53 5.61 -20.10
N PRO A 722 1.47 6.00 -20.80
CA PRO A 722 0.94 5.27 -21.97
C PRO A 722 1.94 5.13 -23.11
N ARG A 723 3.05 5.87 -23.09
CA ARG A 723 4.15 5.79 -24.09
C ARG A 723 5.04 4.58 -23.89
N SER A 724 5.13 4.07 -22.66
CA SER A 724 5.87 2.85 -22.37
C SER A 724 5.10 1.65 -22.88
N ASN A 725 5.72 0.79 -23.65
CA ASN A 725 5.15 -0.41 -24.24
C ASN A 725 6.19 -1.52 -24.40
N PRO A 726 5.80 -2.76 -24.71
CA PRO A 726 6.73 -3.88 -24.88
C PRO A 726 7.87 -3.61 -25.87
N ALA A 727 7.56 -2.99 -27.02
CA ALA A 727 8.55 -2.69 -28.04
C ALA A 727 9.60 -1.67 -27.57
N THR A 728 9.21 -0.65 -26.81
CA THR A 728 10.14 0.36 -26.29
C THR A 728 11.00 -0.20 -25.18
N TYR A 729 10.42 -0.97 -24.26
CA TYR A 729 11.13 -1.50 -23.10
C TYR A 729 12.21 -2.51 -23.51
N THR A 730 11.92 -3.41 -24.44
CA THR A 730 12.88 -4.39 -24.96
C THR A 730 13.92 -3.78 -25.90
N GLY A 731 13.78 -2.50 -26.24
CA GLY A 731 14.63 -1.85 -27.24
C GLY A 731 14.40 -2.37 -28.66
N LEU A 732 13.30 -3.08 -28.89
CA LEU A 732 12.86 -3.55 -30.21
C LEU A 732 12.47 -2.38 -31.12
N PHE A 733 11.80 -1.40 -30.53
CA PHE A 733 11.29 -0.24 -31.26
C PHE A 733 12.39 0.59 -31.91
N ASP A 734 13.58 0.65 -31.33
CA ASP A 734 14.72 1.33 -31.92
C ASP A 734 15.14 0.73 -33.26
N GLN A 735 15.16 -0.59 -33.36
CA GLN A 735 15.50 -1.33 -34.57
C GLN A 735 14.39 -1.20 -35.64
N ILE A 736 13.11 -1.20 -35.20
CA ILE A 736 11.97 -0.94 -36.10
C ILE A 736 12.06 0.46 -36.70
N ARG A 737 12.38 1.49 -35.91
CA ARG A 737 12.54 2.86 -36.40
C ARG A 737 13.72 3.00 -37.40
N ASP A 738 14.81 2.30 -37.15
CA ASP A 738 15.95 2.26 -38.07
C ASP A 738 15.55 1.64 -39.41
N LEU A 739 14.76 0.55 -39.35
CA LEU A 739 14.26 -0.12 -40.56
C LEU A 739 13.33 0.80 -41.38
N PHE A 740 12.39 1.51 -40.72
CA PHE A 740 11.52 2.46 -41.37
C PHE A 740 12.28 3.64 -42.00
N ALA A 741 13.29 4.16 -41.30
CA ALA A 741 14.15 5.23 -41.85
C ALA A 741 15.00 4.76 -43.04
N ALA A 742 15.26 3.47 -43.18
CA ALA A 742 15.98 2.86 -44.30
C ALA A 742 15.12 2.62 -45.55
N THR A 743 13.76 2.77 -45.47
CA THR A 743 12.86 2.59 -46.61
C THR A 743 13.10 3.66 -47.67
N GLN A 744 12.76 3.36 -48.95
CA GLN A 744 12.92 4.28 -50.07
C GLN A 744 12.09 5.55 -49.87
N ASP A 745 10.84 5.41 -49.42
CA ASP A 745 9.93 6.54 -49.17
C ASP A 745 10.46 7.49 -48.07
N ALA A 746 11.02 6.92 -46.97
CA ALA A 746 11.60 7.72 -45.91
C ALA A 746 12.86 8.46 -46.41
N LYS A 747 13.73 7.82 -47.18
CA LYS A 747 14.94 8.42 -47.74
C LYS A 747 14.60 9.52 -48.74
N ALA A 748 13.60 9.28 -49.64
CA ALA A 748 13.13 10.28 -50.60
C ALA A 748 12.57 11.55 -49.94
N ARG A 749 11.97 11.42 -48.73
CA ARG A 749 11.41 12.52 -47.93
C ARG A 749 12.43 13.10 -46.92
N GLY A 750 13.64 12.56 -46.86
CA GLY A 750 14.66 12.98 -45.88
C GLY A 750 14.34 12.65 -44.44
N TYR A 751 13.47 11.65 -44.19
CA TYR A 751 13.05 11.27 -42.85
C TYR A 751 14.12 10.44 -42.15
N LYS A 752 14.55 10.90 -40.97
CA LYS A 752 15.51 10.23 -40.11
C LYS A 752 14.76 9.41 -39.06
N LYS A 753 15.48 8.55 -38.32
CA LYS A 753 14.98 7.72 -37.20
C LYS A 753 14.05 8.46 -36.21
N GLY A 754 14.34 9.75 -35.91
CA GLY A 754 13.55 10.57 -35.02
C GLY A 754 12.11 10.81 -35.49
N ARG A 755 11.87 10.83 -36.83
CA ARG A 755 10.53 10.99 -37.44
C ARG A 755 9.57 9.87 -37.00
N PHE A 756 10.05 8.67 -36.82
CA PHE A 756 9.29 7.49 -36.46
C PHE A 756 9.19 7.28 -34.93
N SER A 757 9.54 8.30 -34.12
CA SER A 757 9.38 8.28 -32.67
C SER A 757 8.13 9.07 -32.27
N PHE A 758 7.25 8.45 -31.50
CA PHE A 758 6.11 9.14 -30.87
C PHE A 758 6.51 10.02 -29.67
N ASN A 759 7.78 9.96 -29.22
CA ASN A 759 8.31 10.80 -28.14
C ASN A 759 8.91 12.11 -28.63
N VAL A 760 9.30 12.20 -29.91
CA VAL A 760 10.02 13.34 -30.49
C VAL A 760 9.10 14.15 -31.41
N LYS A 761 9.19 15.48 -31.34
CA LYS A 761 8.47 16.37 -32.23
C LYS A 761 8.82 16.11 -33.70
N GLY A 762 7.87 16.35 -34.58
CA GLY A 762 8.02 16.26 -36.03
C GLY A 762 7.31 15.07 -36.65
N GLY A 763 7.24 13.89 -36.02
CA GLY A 763 6.55 12.73 -36.55
C GLY A 763 5.33 12.29 -35.76
N ARG A 764 5.23 12.72 -34.50
CA ARG A 764 4.14 12.42 -33.62
C ARG A 764 2.92 13.30 -33.84
N CYS A 765 1.76 12.88 -33.39
CA CYS A 765 0.60 13.74 -33.26
C CYS A 765 0.86 14.79 -32.16
N GLU A 766 0.82 16.08 -32.51
CA GLU A 766 1.09 17.14 -31.55
C GLU A 766 -0.11 17.40 -30.61
N ALA A 767 -1.34 17.05 -30.99
CA ALA A 767 -2.52 17.21 -30.15
C ALA A 767 -2.47 16.34 -28.87
N CYS A 768 -2.07 15.05 -29.00
CA CYS A 768 -1.89 14.16 -27.86
C CYS A 768 -0.42 14.00 -27.45
N GLY A 769 0.51 14.74 -28.08
CA GLY A 769 1.94 14.62 -27.80
C GLY A 769 2.53 13.23 -28.08
N GLY A 770 1.84 12.37 -28.83
CA GLY A 770 2.23 10.99 -29.14
C GLY A 770 1.65 9.92 -28.20
N ASP A 771 0.79 10.29 -27.25
CA ASP A 771 0.15 9.33 -26.33
C ASP A 771 -0.93 8.49 -27.03
N GLY A 772 -1.57 9.02 -28.08
CA GLY A 772 -2.71 8.41 -28.78
C GLY A 772 -4.02 8.62 -28.03
N ILE A 773 -3.97 8.97 -26.76
CA ILE A 773 -5.09 9.22 -25.86
C ILE A 773 -4.95 10.58 -25.20
N LEU A 774 -6.06 11.16 -24.79
CA LEU A 774 -6.12 12.37 -23.99
C LEU A 774 -6.59 11.98 -22.57
N LYS A 775 -5.85 12.43 -21.56
CA LYS A 775 -6.22 12.29 -20.17
C LYS A 775 -7.11 13.47 -19.78
N ILE A 776 -8.33 13.17 -19.36
CA ILE A 776 -9.26 14.16 -18.80
C ILE A 776 -9.22 13.99 -17.27
N GLU A 777 -8.64 14.97 -16.59
CA GLU A 777 -8.57 14.94 -15.13
C GLU A 777 -9.92 15.31 -14.51
N MET A 778 -10.46 14.40 -13.72
CA MET A 778 -11.73 14.53 -13.03
C MET A 778 -11.46 14.70 -11.53
N HIS A 779 -11.47 15.92 -11.02
CA HIS A 779 -11.04 16.27 -9.64
C HIS A 779 -11.62 15.39 -8.52
N PHE A 780 -12.82 14.81 -8.69
CA PHE A 780 -13.50 13.98 -7.68
C PHE A 780 -13.76 12.54 -8.14
N LEU A 781 -13.46 12.22 -9.40
CA LEU A 781 -13.68 10.92 -10.04
C LEU A 781 -12.36 10.40 -10.61
N PRO A 782 -12.24 9.11 -10.92
CA PRO A 782 -11.10 8.59 -11.65
C PRO A 782 -10.91 9.31 -12.99
N ASP A 783 -9.66 9.56 -13.36
CA ASP A 783 -9.31 10.18 -14.64
C ASP A 783 -9.85 9.35 -15.82
N VAL A 784 -10.41 10.03 -16.81
CA VAL A 784 -10.93 9.39 -18.01
C VAL A 784 -9.92 9.51 -19.14
N TYR A 785 -9.67 8.41 -19.84
CA TYR A 785 -8.78 8.35 -20.98
C TYR A 785 -9.61 8.15 -22.25
N VAL A 786 -9.58 9.13 -23.15
CA VAL A 786 -10.31 9.07 -24.42
C VAL A 786 -9.33 9.03 -25.60
N PRO A 787 -9.63 8.30 -26.69
CA PRO A 787 -8.82 8.35 -27.91
C PRO A 787 -8.68 9.78 -28.44
N CYS A 788 -7.49 10.15 -28.89
CA CYS A 788 -7.24 11.47 -29.45
C CYS A 788 -8.05 11.65 -30.75
N GLU A 789 -8.88 12.68 -30.83
CA GLU A 789 -9.73 12.99 -31.98
C GLU A 789 -8.95 13.29 -33.26
N VAL A 790 -7.70 13.82 -33.16
CA VAL A 790 -6.87 14.18 -34.31
C VAL A 790 -6.21 12.96 -34.94
N CYS A 791 -5.63 12.08 -34.15
CA CYS A 791 -4.92 10.89 -34.65
C CYS A 791 -5.70 9.60 -34.51
N HIS A 792 -6.88 9.62 -33.91
CA HIS A 792 -7.73 8.44 -33.65
C HIS A 792 -6.95 7.27 -33.03
N GLY A 793 -6.15 7.56 -32.01
CA GLY A 793 -5.32 6.56 -31.31
C GLY A 793 -3.99 6.22 -32.01
N LYS A 794 -3.74 6.69 -33.22
CA LYS A 794 -2.58 6.27 -34.05
C LYS A 794 -1.23 6.86 -33.62
N ARG A 795 -1.17 7.82 -32.68
CA ARG A 795 0.04 8.42 -32.10
C ARG A 795 0.88 9.28 -33.04
N TYR A 796 0.78 9.15 -34.34
CA TYR A 796 1.57 9.81 -35.37
C TYR A 796 0.76 10.80 -36.23
N ASN A 797 1.45 11.71 -36.87
CA ASN A 797 0.86 12.55 -37.90
C ASN A 797 0.67 11.75 -39.22
N ARG A 798 -0.15 12.30 -40.11
CA ARG A 798 -0.54 11.64 -41.35
C ARG A 798 0.65 11.32 -42.28
N GLU A 799 1.59 12.25 -42.42
CA GLU A 799 2.74 12.10 -43.31
C GLU A 799 3.69 10.97 -42.87
N THR A 800 3.84 10.75 -41.53
CA THR A 800 4.65 9.65 -40.99
C THR A 800 3.99 8.31 -41.26
N LEU A 801 2.64 8.24 -41.19
CA LEU A 801 1.86 7.01 -41.47
C LEU A 801 1.81 6.62 -42.96
N GLU A 802 2.14 7.53 -43.87
CA GLU A 802 2.23 7.24 -45.31
C GLU A 802 3.47 6.37 -45.64
N VAL A 803 4.53 6.45 -44.85
CA VAL A 803 5.72 5.58 -45.02
C VAL A 803 5.39 4.16 -44.62
N LYS A 804 5.60 3.22 -45.54
CA LYS A 804 5.24 1.82 -45.32
C LYS A 804 6.46 0.90 -45.54
N TYR A 805 6.50 -0.15 -44.71
CA TYR A 805 7.40 -1.30 -44.87
C TYR A 805 6.54 -2.54 -45.11
N LYS A 806 6.75 -3.23 -46.26
CA LYS A 806 5.88 -4.36 -46.70
C LYS A 806 4.37 -4.04 -46.59
N GLY A 807 3.97 -2.83 -47.00
CA GLY A 807 2.57 -2.39 -46.98
C GLY A 807 1.99 -1.94 -45.63
N LYS A 808 2.73 -2.07 -44.53
CA LYS A 808 2.32 -1.69 -43.19
C LYS A 808 3.00 -0.40 -42.75
N SER A 809 2.24 0.52 -42.10
CA SER A 809 2.76 1.73 -41.46
C SER A 809 3.39 1.39 -40.10
N ILE A 810 4.12 2.34 -39.51
CA ILE A 810 4.70 2.15 -38.18
C ILE A 810 3.63 1.92 -37.08
N TYR A 811 2.44 2.51 -37.24
CA TYR A 811 1.31 2.25 -36.33
C TYR A 811 0.79 0.83 -36.48
N ASP A 812 0.64 0.35 -37.74
CA ASP A 812 0.18 -1.03 -37.99
C ASP A 812 1.12 -2.04 -37.35
N VAL A 813 2.44 -1.79 -37.42
CA VAL A 813 3.46 -2.62 -36.77
C VAL A 813 3.36 -2.59 -35.24
N LEU A 814 3.13 -1.43 -34.66
CA LEU A 814 2.92 -1.34 -33.20
C LEU A 814 1.63 -2.05 -32.75
N ASN A 815 0.65 -2.16 -33.64
CA ASN A 815 -0.61 -2.82 -33.36
C ASN A 815 -0.60 -4.34 -33.60
N MET A 816 0.47 -4.88 -34.23
CA MET A 816 0.67 -6.31 -34.39
C MET A 816 0.87 -6.99 -33.03
N THR A 817 0.36 -8.21 -32.90
CA THR A 817 0.73 -9.13 -31.83
C THR A 817 2.19 -9.56 -32.00
N VAL A 818 2.80 -10.09 -30.93
CA VAL A 818 4.17 -10.63 -31.00
C VAL A 818 4.27 -11.75 -32.02
N GLU A 819 3.24 -12.60 -32.12
CA GLU A 819 3.15 -13.71 -33.06
C GLU A 819 3.13 -13.21 -34.52
N GLU A 820 2.23 -12.29 -34.87
CA GLU A 820 2.16 -11.68 -36.20
C GLU A 820 3.46 -10.95 -36.57
N ALA A 821 4.05 -10.22 -35.59
CA ALA A 821 5.29 -9.49 -35.81
C ALA A 821 6.47 -10.44 -36.00
N LEU A 822 6.51 -11.60 -35.34
CA LEU A 822 7.53 -12.62 -35.49
C LEU A 822 7.59 -13.13 -36.94
N GLU A 823 6.43 -13.43 -37.53
CA GLU A 823 6.33 -13.84 -38.91
C GLU A 823 6.70 -12.70 -39.89
N PHE A 824 6.15 -11.50 -39.66
CA PHE A 824 6.38 -10.32 -40.48
C PHE A 824 7.87 -9.92 -40.57
N PHE A 825 8.60 -9.98 -39.44
CA PHE A 825 10.02 -9.63 -39.35
C PHE A 825 10.97 -10.82 -39.48
N ARG A 826 10.51 -11.99 -39.85
CA ARG A 826 11.37 -13.17 -40.07
C ARG A 826 12.63 -12.93 -40.89
N PRO A 827 12.61 -12.07 -41.96
CA PRO A 827 13.79 -11.75 -42.73
C PRO A 827 14.78 -10.77 -42.01
N VAL A 828 14.47 -10.22 -40.87
CA VAL A 828 15.29 -9.24 -40.14
C VAL A 828 15.81 -9.83 -38.83
N PRO A 829 17.00 -10.49 -38.84
CA PRO A 829 17.46 -11.31 -37.72
C PRO A 829 17.58 -10.59 -36.37
N SER A 830 17.90 -9.29 -36.40
CA SER A 830 18.03 -8.49 -35.17
C SER A 830 16.70 -8.24 -34.47
N ILE A 831 15.64 -7.98 -35.25
CA ILE A 831 14.26 -7.81 -34.77
C ILE A 831 13.68 -9.15 -34.37
N PHE A 832 13.84 -10.16 -35.26
CA PHE A 832 13.33 -11.52 -35.05
C PHE A 832 13.80 -12.12 -33.72
N ARG A 833 15.10 -11.99 -33.38
CA ARG A 833 15.64 -12.53 -32.12
C ARG A 833 14.93 -11.96 -30.89
N LYS A 834 14.64 -10.66 -30.86
CA LYS A 834 13.94 -10.03 -29.73
C LYS A 834 12.48 -10.42 -29.65
N LEU A 835 11.81 -10.57 -30.81
CA LEU A 835 10.44 -11.06 -30.86
C LEU A 835 10.38 -12.53 -30.40
N GLN A 836 11.35 -13.35 -30.77
CA GLN A 836 11.46 -14.74 -30.33
C GLN A 836 11.54 -14.83 -28.80
N THR A 837 12.31 -13.98 -28.13
CA THR A 837 12.36 -13.99 -26.65
C THR A 837 11.02 -13.62 -26.01
N LEU A 838 10.26 -12.68 -26.61
CA LEU A 838 8.91 -12.35 -26.16
C LEU A 838 7.93 -13.51 -26.37
N TYR A 839 8.06 -14.22 -27.48
CA TYR A 839 7.25 -15.39 -27.79
C TYR A 839 7.56 -16.57 -26.84
N ASP A 840 8.85 -16.82 -26.57
CA ASP A 840 9.31 -17.90 -25.72
C ASP A 840 8.80 -17.74 -24.25
N VAL A 841 8.72 -16.51 -23.74
CA VAL A 841 8.15 -16.24 -22.41
C VAL A 841 6.61 -16.31 -22.36
N GLY A 842 5.94 -16.77 -23.42
CA GLY A 842 4.49 -16.95 -23.47
C GLY A 842 3.69 -15.66 -23.70
N LEU A 843 4.30 -14.65 -24.35
CA LEU A 843 3.64 -13.36 -24.64
C LEU A 843 3.28 -13.21 -26.13
N SER A 844 2.92 -14.32 -26.83
CA SER A 844 2.54 -14.31 -28.26
C SER A 844 1.39 -13.38 -28.59
N TYR A 845 0.44 -13.24 -27.68
CA TYR A 845 -0.82 -12.54 -27.83
C TYR A 845 -0.77 -11.02 -27.58
N ILE A 846 0.25 -10.50 -26.88
CA ILE A 846 0.33 -9.06 -26.58
C ILE A 846 0.70 -8.26 -27.82
N ARG A 847 0.20 -7.01 -27.91
CA ARG A 847 0.57 -6.10 -28.99
C ARG A 847 1.86 -5.37 -28.67
N LEU A 848 2.71 -5.15 -29.68
CA LEU A 848 4.01 -4.47 -29.51
C LEU A 848 3.88 -3.06 -28.93
N GLY A 849 2.84 -2.31 -29.31
CA GLY A 849 2.55 -0.96 -28.84
C GLY A 849 1.56 -0.88 -27.68
N GLN A 850 1.21 -2.00 -27.04
CA GLN A 850 0.28 -2.03 -25.91
C GLN A 850 0.79 -1.16 -24.77
N PRO A 851 -0.01 -0.18 -24.26
CA PRO A 851 0.43 0.67 -23.15
C PRO A 851 0.75 -0.13 -21.89
N SER A 852 1.82 0.27 -21.20
CA SER A 852 2.22 -0.37 -19.93
C SER A 852 1.12 -0.36 -18.85
N THR A 853 0.22 0.61 -18.90
CA THR A 853 -0.90 0.76 -17.96
C THR A 853 -2.00 -0.30 -18.15
N THR A 854 -2.03 -0.98 -19.29
CA THR A 854 -3.02 -2.04 -19.62
C THR A 854 -2.47 -3.45 -19.40
N LEU A 855 -1.16 -3.57 -19.13
CA LEU A 855 -0.51 -4.85 -18.85
C LEU A 855 -0.80 -5.31 -17.42
N SER A 856 -0.95 -6.62 -17.24
CA SER A 856 -0.95 -7.24 -15.92
C SER A 856 0.44 -7.25 -15.30
N GLY A 857 0.55 -7.44 -13.97
CA GLY A 857 1.84 -7.54 -13.28
C GLY A 857 2.71 -8.67 -13.83
N GLY A 858 2.13 -9.84 -14.08
CA GLY A 858 2.82 -10.99 -14.66
C GLY A 858 3.27 -10.75 -16.11
N GLU A 859 2.49 -10.05 -16.94
CA GLU A 859 2.90 -9.66 -18.30
C GLU A 859 4.08 -8.69 -18.26
N ALA A 860 4.04 -7.68 -17.37
CA ALA A 860 5.13 -6.73 -17.18
C ALA A 860 6.43 -7.43 -16.76
N GLN A 861 6.34 -8.38 -15.83
CA GLN A 861 7.47 -9.20 -15.37
C GLN A 861 8.06 -10.05 -16.48
N ARG A 862 7.23 -10.73 -17.29
CA ARG A 862 7.69 -11.52 -18.43
C ARG A 862 8.33 -10.66 -19.53
N ILE A 863 7.87 -9.43 -19.76
CA ILE A 863 8.53 -8.48 -20.67
C ILE A 863 9.92 -8.11 -20.17
N LYS A 864 10.08 -7.88 -18.84
CA LYS A 864 11.38 -7.63 -18.22
C LYS A 864 12.32 -8.81 -18.42
N LEU A 865 11.83 -10.02 -18.16
CA LEU A 865 12.57 -11.26 -18.36
C LEU A 865 13.00 -11.43 -19.84
N ALA A 866 12.09 -11.21 -20.80
CA ALA A 866 12.41 -11.27 -22.23
C ALA A 866 13.47 -10.24 -22.64
N ALA A 867 13.43 -9.03 -22.08
CA ALA A 867 14.43 -8.00 -22.35
C ALA A 867 15.83 -8.44 -21.90
N GLU A 868 15.95 -9.06 -20.73
CA GLU A 868 17.23 -9.56 -20.20
C GLU A 868 17.73 -10.80 -20.98
N LEU A 869 16.84 -11.74 -21.32
CA LEU A 869 17.18 -12.90 -22.16
C LEU A 869 17.71 -12.51 -23.54
N SER A 870 17.28 -11.37 -24.07
CA SER A 870 17.75 -10.86 -25.37
C SER A 870 19.20 -10.35 -25.34
N ARG A 871 19.78 -10.18 -24.14
CA ARG A 871 21.16 -9.71 -23.91
C ARG A 871 22.12 -10.89 -23.78
N ARG A 872 23.41 -10.66 -24.06
CA ARG A 872 24.42 -11.67 -23.79
C ARG A 872 24.73 -11.71 -22.29
N GLY A 873 24.55 -12.87 -21.66
CA GLY A 873 24.91 -13.09 -20.27
C GLY A 873 26.42 -13.23 -20.08
N THR A 874 26.93 -12.83 -18.93
CA THR A 874 28.36 -12.99 -18.52
C THR A 874 28.62 -14.31 -17.80
N GLY A 875 27.53 -14.99 -17.33
CA GLY A 875 27.61 -16.18 -16.48
C GLY A 875 27.89 -15.86 -15.00
N LYS A 876 27.94 -14.58 -14.61
CA LYS A 876 28.15 -14.14 -13.23
C LYS A 876 27.04 -13.18 -12.74
N THR A 877 25.92 -13.16 -13.45
CA THR A 877 24.77 -12.31 -13.08
C THR A 877 23.87 -13.05 -12.11
N ILE A 878 23.39 -12.36 -11.07
CA ILE A 878 22.32 -12.86 -10.20
C ILE A 878 20.99 -12.25 -10.61
N TYR A 879 20.03 -13.11 -10.93
CA TYR A 879 18.64 -12.73 -11.22
C TYR A 879 17.77 -12.97 -9.97
N ILE A 880 17.03 -11.97 -9.57
CA ILE A 880 16.08 -12.06 -8.47
C ILE A 880 14.68 -11.91 -9.05
N LEU A 881 13.82 -12.88 -8.81
CA LEU A 881 12.44 -12.90 -9.28
C LEU A 881 11.47 -13.02 -8.09
N ASP A 882 10.46 -12.17 -8.07
CA ASP A 882 9.43 -12.18 -7.02
C ASP A 882 8.12 -12.72 -7.58
N GLU A 883 7.72 -13.92 -7.15
CA GLU A 883 6.50 -14.64 -7.54
C GLU A 883 6.24 -14.64 -9.07
N PRO A 884 7.17 -15.15 -9.90
CA PRO A 884 7.06 -15.05 -11.35
C PRO A 884 5.95 -15.89 -11.98
N THR A 885 5.33 -16.81 -11.23
CA THR A 885 4.20 -17.64 -11.70
C THR A 885 2.84 -16.96 -11.53
N THR A 886 2.79 -15.76 -10.98
CA THR A 886 1.57 -14.99 -10.77
C THR A 886 0.76 -14.86 -12.05
N GLY A 887 -0.51 -15.32 -12.04
CA GLY A 887 -1.43 -15.23 -13.18
C GLY A 887 -1.09 -16.15 -14.34
N LEU A 888 -0.29 -17.20 -14.11
CA LEU A 888 0.11 -18.15 -15.14
C LEU A 888 -0.65 -19.47 -15.05
N HIS A 889 -1.14 -19.92 -16.19
CA HIS A 889 -1.62 -21.27 -16.37
C HIS A 889 -0.45 -22.28 -16.33
N PHE A 890 -0.69 -23.55 -15.97
CA PHE A 890 0.32 -24.64 -15.88
C PHE A 890 1.23 -24.70 -17.10
N ALA A 891 0.68 -24.59 -18.32
CA ALA A 891 1.47 -24.61 -19.56
C ALA A 891 2.43 -23.42 -19.68
N ASP A 892 2.04 -22.24 -19.16
CA ASP A 892 2.90 -21.05 -19.15
C ASP A 892 3.95 -21.16 -18.04
N VAL A 893 3.61 -21.76 -16.88
CA VAL A 893 4.57 -22.09 -15.80
C VAL A 893 5.62 -23.06 -16.32
N HIS A 894 5.24 -24.07 -17.09
CA HIS A 894 6.19 -25.02 -17.70
C HIS A 894 7.25 -24.31 -18.56
N LYS A 895 6.81 -23.43 -19.46
CA LYS A 895 7.73 -22.61 -20.29
C LYS A 895 8.63 -21.71 -19.42
N LEU A 896 8.07 -21.11 -18.38
CA LEU A 896 8.83 -20.26 -17.47
C LEU A 896 9.94 -21.05 -16.76
N VAL A 897 9.64 -22.25 -16.26
CA VAL A 897 10.61 -23.14 -15.61
C VAL A 897 11.76 -23.47 -16.56
N GLU A 898 11.48 -23.84 -17.81
CA GLU A 898 12.49 -24.09 -18.84
C GLU A 898 13.43 -22.89 -19.03
N ILE A 899 12.86 -21.66 -19.01
CA ILE A 899 13.62 -20.42 -19.15
C ILE A 899 14.53 -20.19 -17.95
N LEU A 900 14.02 -20.37 -16.73
CA LEU A 900 14.80 -20.21 -15.49
C LEU A 900 15.97 -21.21 -15.43
N HIS A 901 15.74 -22.45 -15.84
CA HIS A 901 16.80 -23.44 -15.96
C HIS A 901 17.86 -23.06 -17.02
N ARG A 902 17.43 -22.58 -18.19
CA ARG A 902 18.35 -22.11 -19.25
C ARG A 902 19.22 -20.93 -18.78
N LEU A 903 18.68 -20.02 -17.92
CA LEU A 903 19.49 -18.96 -17.30
C LEU A 903 20.58 -19.53 -16.38
N SER A 904 20.24 -20.51 -15.54
CA SER A 904 21.19 -21.17 -14.63
C SER A 904 22.22 -22.01 -15.39
N GLU A 905 21.85 -22.68 -16.49
CA GLU A 905 22.76 -23.39 -17.38
C GLU A 905 23.80 -22.47 -18.02
N GLY A 906 23.44 -21.18 -18.22
CA GLY A 906 24.39 -20.15 -18.65
C GLY A 906 25.38 -19.71 -17.56
N GLY A 907 25.47 -20.38 -16.41
CA GLY A 907 26.33 -20.06 -15.27
C GLY A 907 25.81 -18.98 -14.33
N ASN A 908 24.64 -18.39 -14.61
CA ASN A 908 24.03 -17.34 -13.78
C ASN A 908 23.39 -17.94 -12.53
N THR A 909 23.25 -17.11 -11.51
CA THR A 909 22.50 -17.44 -10.30
C THR A 909 21.06 -16.95 -10.44
N VAL A 910 20.09 -17.81 -10.13
CA VAL A 910 18.67 -17.47 -10.17
C VAL A 910 18.08 -17.65 -8.77
N VAL A 911 17.58 -16.58 -8.18
CA VAL A 911 16.91 -16.59 -6.88
C VAL A 911 15.44 -16.23 -7.11
N VAL A 912 14.55 -17.12 -6.73
CA VAL A 912 13.10 -16.98 -6.95
C VAL A 912 12.37 -17.04 -5.62
N ILE A 913 11.60 -16.02 -5.30
CA ILE A 913 10.61 -16.11 -4.22
C ILE A 913 9.38 -16.77 -4.81
N GLU A 914 8.96 -17.93 -4.29
CA GLU A 914 7.88 -18.70 -4.90
C GLU A 914 7.03 -19.48 -3.88
N HIS A 915 5.78 -19.71 -4.28
CA HIS A 915 4.80 -20.55 -3.59
C HIS A 915 4.29 -21.69 -4.46
N ASN A 916 4.48 -21.62 -5.77
CA ASN A 916 4.06 -22.63 -6.73
C ASN A 916 4.93 -23.89 -6.60
N LEU A 917 4.31 -25.02 -6.24
CA LEU A 917 5.01 -26.29 -5.99
C LEU A 917 5.68 -26.85 -7.24
N ASP A 918 5.14 -26.59 -8.43
CA ASP A 918 5.74 -27.02 -9.69
C ASP A 918 7.08 -26.32 -9.98
N VAL A 919 7.25 -25.08 -9.56
CA VAL A 919 8.55 -24.40 -9.62
C VAL A 919 9.47 -24.87 -8.51
N ILE A 920 8.95 -24.97 -7.28
CA ILE A 920 9.73 -25.37 -6.09
C ILE A 920 10.35 -26.76 -6.28
N LYS A 921 9.57 -27.75 -6.79
CA LYS A 921 10.10 -29.11 -7.03
C LYS A 921 11.24 -29.17 -8.06
N THR A 922 11.32 -28.17 -8.95
CA THR A 922 12.37 -28.11 -9.99
C THR A 922 13.62 -27.36 -9.55
N ALA A 923 13.61 -26.64 -8.41
CA ALA A 923 14.72 -25.87 -7.90
C ALA A 923 15.93 -26.77 -7.54
N ASP A 924 17.14 -26.25 -7.70
CA ASP A 924 18.36 -26.94 -7.27
C ASP A 924 18.54 -26.83 -5.74
N TYR A 925 18.06 -25.71 -5.15
CA TYR A 925 18.18 -25.44 -3.72
C TYR A 925 16.94 -24.68 -3.20
N ILE A 926 16.53 -24.96 -1.98
CA ILE A 926 15.45 -24.29 -1.28
C ILE A 926 15.98 -23.62 -0.01
N ILE A 927 15.51 -22.41 0.27
CA ILE A 927 15.67 -21.72 1.55
C ILE A 927 14.25 -21.45 2.09
N ASP A 928 13.86 -22.18 3.12
CA ASP A 928 12.52 -22.08 3.71
C ASP A 928 12.53 -21.22 4.97
N ILE A 929 11.71 -20.15 4.97
CA ILE A 929 11.66 -19.14 6.02
C ILE A 929 10.33 -19.26 6.77
N GLY A 930 10.39 -19.33 8.09
CA GLY A 930 9.20 -19.49 8.91
C GLY A 930 9.50 -19.45 10.42
N PRO A 931 8.79 -20.27 11.23
CA PRO A 931 7.72 -21.19 10.84
C PRO A 931 6.38 -20.51 10.51
N GLU A 932 6.12 -19.32 11.06
CA GLU A 932 4.87 -18.57 10.90
C GLU A 932 5.08 -17.22 10.20
N GLY A 933 4.02 -16.47 9.98
CA GLY A 933 4.07 -15.08 9.53
C GLY A 933 4.30 -14.08 10.68
N GLY A 934 4.72 -12.84 10.36
CA GLY A 934 4.91 -11.77 11.33
C GLY A 934 5.92 -12.09 12.42
N ASP A 935 5.55 -11.82 13.69
CA ASP A 935 6.44 -12.02 14.84
C ASP A 935 6.83 -13.49 15.06
N GLY A 936 6.00 -14.42 14.60
CA GLY A 936 6.27 -15.85 14.65
C GLY A 936 7.24 -16.36 13.57
N GLY A 937 7.56 -15.52 12.59
CA GLY A 937 8.45 -15.84 11.48
C GLY A 937 9.89 -15.37 11.65
N GLY A 938 10.57 -15.15 10.52
CA GLY A 938 11.88 -14.49 10.47
C GLY A 938 13.08 -15.38 10.79
N THR A 939 12.92 -16.71 10.75
CA THR A 939 14.00 -17.67 10.91
C THR A 939 14.10 -18.61 9.71
N VAL A 940 15.27 -19.13 9.41
CA VAL A 940 15.45 -20.22 8.43
C VAL A 940 15.09 -21.52 9.12
N ILE A 941 14.09 -22.23 8.60
CA ILE A 941 13.60 -23.49 9.18
C ILE A 941 14.12 -24.73 8.46
N ALA A 942 14.39 -24.63 7.16
CA ALA A 942 15.01 -25.68 6.37
C ALA A 942 15.80 -25.07 5.20
N CYS A 943 16.86 -25.71 4.78
CA CYS A 943 17.59 -25.40 3.56
C CYS A 943 18.25 -26.64 3.00
N GLY A 944 18.34 -26.75 1.69
CA GLY A 944 18.87 -27.91 0.99
C GLY A 944 18.17 -28.15 -0.34
N THR A 945 18.36 -29.33 -0.91
CA THR A 945 17.59 -29.75 -2.09
C THR A 945 16.11 -29.94 -1.75
N PRO A 946 15.20 -29.93 -2.72
CA PRO A 946 13.77 -30.21 -2.45
C PRO A 946 13.54 -31.53 -1.68
N GLU A 947 14.32 -32.58 -1.98
CA GLU A 947 14.27 -33.87 -1.33
C GLU A 947 14.75 -33.84 0.13
N GLU A 948 15.67 -32.96 0.46
CA GLU A 948 16.15 -32.71 1.84
C GLU A 948 15.13 -31.93 2.64
N VAL A 949 14.56 -30.86 2.04
CA VAL A 949 13.54 -30.03 2.69
C VAL A 949 12.24 -30.80 2.91
N ALA A 950 11.85 -31.72 2.01
CA ALA A 950 10.69 -32.61 2.18
C ALA A 950 10.78 -33.46 3.45
N LYS A 951 11.99 -33.82 3.90
CA LYS A 951 12.21 -34.62 5.13
C LYS A 951 12.16 -33.77 6.42
N SER A 952 12.06 -32.46 6.32
CA SER A 952 12.03 -31.58 7.48
C SER A 952 10.67 -31.61 8.17
N PRO A 953 10.56 -31.98 9.46
CA PRO A 953 9.27 -32.08 10.16
C PRO A 953 8.63 -30.70 10.45
N VAL A 954 9.42 -29.63 10.37
CA VAL A 954 8.98 -28.26 10.70
C VAL A 954 8.65 -27.41 9.46
N SER A 955 9.05 -27.87 8.26
CA SER A 955 8.81 -27.17 7.00
C SER A 955 7.41 -27.49 6.46
N TYR A 956 6.56 -26.46 6.40
CA TYR A 956 5.28 -26.58 5.70
C TYR A 956 5.50 -26.79 4.19
N THR A 957 6.40 -26.05 3.59
CA THR A 957 6.77 -26.23 2.17
C THR A 957 7.22 -27.66 1.90
N GLY A 958 8.07 -28.23 2.78
CA GLY A 958 8.52 -29.63 2.67
C GLY A 958 7.38 -30.62 2.62
N LYS A 959 6.38 -30.49 3.49
CA LYS A 959 5.21 -31.41 3.53
C LYS A 959 4.38 -31.37 2.26
N TYR A 960 4.24 -30.20 1.62
CA TYR A 960 3.46 -30.09 0.39
C TYR A 960 4.27 -30.51 -0.84
N VAL A 961 5.58 -30.20 -0.90
CA VAL A 961 6.44 -30.55 -2.04
C VAL A 961 6.70 -32.07 -2.13
N GLU A 962 6.68 -32.79 -0.99
CA GLU A 962 6.84 -34.26 -0.94
C GLU A 962 5.87 -34.99 -1.88
N LYS A 963 4.66 -34.45 -2.07
CA LYS A 963 3.65 -35.06 -2.96
C LYS A 963 3.97 -34.91 -4.45
N TYR A 964 4.91 -34.05 -4.81
CA TYR A 964 5.26 -33.69 -6.19
C TYR A 964 6.65 -34.19 -6.59
N LEU A 965 7.44 -34.67 -5.64
CA LEU A 965 8.74 -35.35 -5.87
C LEU A 965 8.52 -36.82 -6.18
#